data_b11a3a09ed841c318e56aba0e51f5e57
#
_entry.id   b11a3a09ed841c318e56aba0e51f5e57
#
_cell.length_a   1.000
_cell.length_b   1.000
_cell.length_c   1.000
_cell.angle_alpha   90.00
_cell.angle_beta   90.00
_cell.angle_gamma   90.00
#
_symmetry.space_group_name_H-M   'P 1'
#
loop_
_entity.id
_entity.type
_entity.pdbx_description
1 polymer ?
#
loop_
_entity_poly.entity_id
_entity_poly.type
_entity_poly.pdbx_seq_one_letter_code
_entity_poly.pdbx_strand_id
1 'polypeptide(L)'
;MTLSPAESYALHKSQGKYPKTQKFSESFPFELDHFQIEACHALENGKGVLVAAPTGAGKTIIGEFAVDLVINSGGKCFYTTPIKALSNQKFTELCAKYGESKIGLLTGDTSINSEAQIVIMTTEVLRNMIYSNSKTIDDLKYVVMDEVHYLADKFRGAVWEEILIHLSDAVQIISLSATVSNAEEFGEWLQTVRGETEVIVSEIRPVPLYQHVLFGNRLLDLFGENQKLNPELTRLERDSYRQVRGNWRDKPKGPKPLMRSEVIEKLDREGLLPAITFIFSRNNCDAAVRQCLAAGIKLTNTEERKIIRSVIAKNMKNLAEEDLVVLGYYEWADALERGIAAHHAGLLPAFKVTVEELFQQGLVKAVFATETLALGINMPARTVVLEKLSKWNGEGHVAISPGEYTQLTGRAGRRGIDIEGNAVILWNNDLDSTSVGGLASTRTYPLKSSFKPTYNMSINLISQFGSSRARTSLESSLAQFQADKAVVGLAKQIRKNEGARDDLFNQSKCDQGDFVEYSSMRAAIKKLETDSKRSKRKRHEIEEEIGSIRKRMKNHACHGCSDRENHSRIAERAQRLQREIDGLQERINSRTNVIAKRFDRIKLILDKFGYINNDAIAQSGKMLAKIYGETDLLIAESIQAGVFNQLSPADLVAVISSCIYESRNEEAAKVPRGEVQNALATISKIYGKIHEAESDLNLEPMRAPDFGFCWASHKWASGHSLTSILKGSDLTVGDFVRSMKQIIDLLRQLRAAAPDLQVVIDQALAKIDRGVIAYAGAAV
;
A
#
# COMPACT_ATOMS: atom_id res chain seq x y z
N MET A 1 -21.68 19.61 21.15
CA MET A 1 -20.96 20.54 22.06
C MET A 1 -21.39 21.95 21.68
N THR A 2 -22.00 22.71 22.55
CA THR A 2 -22.32 24.11 22.31
C THR A 2 -21.05 24.92 22.28
N LEU A 3 -20.80 25.62 21.16
CA LEU A 3 -19.66 26.52 21.01
C LEU A 3 -19.66 27.57 22.14
N SER A 4 -18.48 27.93 22.62
CA SER A 4 -18.34 29.05 23.54
C SER A 4 -18.77 30.37 22.88
N PRO A 5 -19.21 31.41 23.62
CA PRO A 5 -19.55 32.70 23.04
C PRO A 5 -18.44 33.32 22.19
N ALA A 6 -17.17 33.07 22.53
CA ALA A 6 -16.01 33.53 21.75
C ALA A 6 -15.86 32.77 20.42
N GLU A 7 -16.08 31.47 20.41
CA GLU A 7 -16.06 30.64 19.19
C GLU A 7 -17.26 31.00 18.28
N SER A 8 -18.46 31.21 18.83
CA SER A 8 -19.62 31.69 18.07
C SER A 8 -19.37 33.05 17.44
N TYR A 9 -18.75 33.98 18.17
CA TYR A 9 -18.38 35.30 17.64
C TYR A 9 -17.32 35.22 16.55
N ALA A 10 -16.29 34.39 16.73
CA ALA A 10 -15.27 34.14 15.72
C ALA A 10 -15.87 33.52 14.44
N LEU A 11 -16.82 32.58 14.60
CA LEU A 11 -17.55 31.96 13.50
C LEU A 11 -18.39 32.99 12.73
N HIS A 12 -19.17 33.83 13.42
CA HIS A 12 -19.94 34.91 12.81
C HIS A 12 -19.07 35.95 12.07
N LYS A 13 -17.91 36.28 12.65
CA LYS A 13 -16.97 37.19 12.02
C LYS A 13 -16.27 36.57 10.79
N SER A 14 -16.11 35.27 10.74
CA SER A 14 -15.55 34.54 9.59
C SER A 14 -16.55 34.35 8.44
N GLN A 15 -17.87 34.31 8.71
CA GLN A 15 -18.92 34.07 7.71
C GLN A 15 -18.91 35.09 6.56
N GLY A 16 -18.64 36.38 6.85
CA GLY A 16 -18.48 37.42 5.81
C GLY A 16 -17.20 37.32 4.97
N LYS A 17 -16.19 36.59 5.47
CA LYS A 17 -14.88 36.46 4.83
C LYS A 17 -14.80 35.29 3.84
N TYR A 18 -15.63 34.26 4.02
CA TYR A 18 -15.62 33.03 3.23
C TYR A 18 -16.99 32.70 2.64
N PRO A 19 -17.45 33.50 1.64
CA PRO A 19 -18.81 33.36 1.10
C PRO A 19 -19.04 32.05 0.33
N LYS A 20 -18.00 31.47 -0.29
CA LYS A 20 -18.12 30.20 -1.02
C LYS A 20 -18.26 29.03 -0.03
N THR A 21 -17.47 29.01 1.02
CA THR A 21 -17.57 28.00 2.10
C THR A 21 -18.93 28.07 2.77
N GLN A 22 -19.44 29.27 3.05
CA GLN A 22 -20.78 29.46 3.65
C GLN A 22 -21.86 28.87 2.74
N LYS A 23 -21.90 29.28 1.46
CA LYS A 23 -22.88 28.77 0.47
C LYS A 23 -22.80 27.24 0.34
N PHE A 24 -21.61 26.67 0.35
CA PHE A 24 -21.40 25.23 0.27
C PHE A 24 -21.93 24.52 1.53
N SER A 25 -21.65 25.05 2.72
CA SER A 25 -22.13 24.46 3.99
C SER A 25 -23.66 24.47 4.11
N GLU A 26 -24.32 25.51 3.60
CA GLU A 26 -25.79 25.63 3.57
C GLU A 26 -26.45 24.57 2.65
N SER A 27 -25.70 23.94 1.74
CA SER A 27 -26.21 22.87 0.86
C SER A 27 -26.38 21.51 1.58
N PHE A 28 -25.88 21.37 2.80
CA PHE A 28 -25.99 20.14 3.58
C PHE A 28 -27.11 20.23 4.65
N PRO A 29 -27.79 19.12 4.93
CA PRO A 29 -28.84 19.06 5.97
C PRO A 29 -28.25 18.97 7.40
N PHE A 30 -26.93 19.10 7.56
CA PHE A 30 -26.20 19.01 8.83
C PHE A 30 -25.05 20.05 8.85
N GLU A 31 -24.60 20.39 10.04
CA GLU A 31 -23.46 21.27 10.22
C GLU A 31 -22.13 20.54 9.88
N LEU A 32 -21.24 21.25 9.19
CA LEU A 32 -19.90 20.75 8.91
C LEU A 32 -19.04 20.76 10.17
N ASP A 33 -18.18 19.77 10.32
CA ASP A 33 -17.21 19.71 11.41
C ASP A 33 -16.16 20.83 11.28
N HIS A 34 -15.58 21.25 12.39
CA HIS A 34 -14.59 22.34 12.43
C HIS A 34 -13.44 22.13 11.44
N PHE A 35 -12.85 20.94 11.40
CA PHE A 35 -11.76 20.63 10.47
C PHE A 35 -12.17 20.70 8.99
N GLN A 36 -13.46 20.43 8.67
CA GLN A 36 -13.99 20.54 7.31
C GLN A 36 -14.12 22.02 6.90
N ILE A 37 -14.63 22.85 7.82
CA ILE A 37 -14.76 24.30 7.61
C ILE A 37 -13.38 24.94 7.43
N GLU A 38 -12.42 24.58 8.30
CA GLU A 38 -11.05 25.06 8.24
C GLU A 38 -10.37 24.72 6.90
N ALA A 39 -10.54 23.48 6.42
CA ALA A 39 -10.04 23.06 5.13
C ALA A 39 -10.69 23.80 3.96
N CYS A 40 -12.01 24.03 4.01
CA CYS A 40 -12.71 24.82 3.00
C CYS A 40 -12.23 26.29 2.98
N HIS A 41 -11.99 26.89 4.16
CA HIS A 41 -11.42 28.24 4.25
C HIS A 41 -10.02 28.32 3.64
N ALA A 42 -9.16 27.32 3.90
CA ALA A 42 -7.82 27.28 3.31
C ALA A 42 -7.89 27.21 1.78
N LEU A 43 -8.75 26.34 1.23
CA LEU A 43 -8.97 26.22 -0.22
C LEU A 43 -9.54 27.49 -0.82
N GLU A 44 -10.49 28.16 -0.17
CA GLU A 44 -11.06 29.41 -0.64
C GLU A 44 -10.02 30.56 -0.65
N ASN A 45 -9.03 30.50 0.26
CA ASN A 45 -7.89 31.41 0.29
C ASN A 45 -6.79 31.07 -0.74
N GLY A 46 -6.96 30.06 -1.57
CA GLY A 46 -5.97 29.68 -2.58
C GLY A 46 -4.84 28.77 -2.09
N LYS A 47 -4.94 28.20 -0.88
CA LYS A 47 -3.95 27.27 -0.33
C LYS A 47 -4.27 25.82 -0.70
N GLY A 48 -3.25 24.98 -0.83
CA GLY A 48 -3.43 23.53 -0.77
C GLY A 48 -3.78 23.08 0.64
N VAL A 49 -4.32 21.86 0.79
CA VAL A 49 -4.64 21.30 2.11
C VAL A 49 -4.17 19.85 2.24
N LEU A 50 -3.65 19.52 3.42
CA LEU A 50 -3.47 18.17 3.90
C LEU A 50 -4.43 17.94 5.07
N VAL A 51 -5.38 17.03 4.91
CA VAL A 51 -6.33 16.69 5.97
C VAL A 51 -6.09 15.27 6.44
N ALA A 52 -5.63 15.11 7.67
CA ALA A 52 -5.44 13.83 8.35
C ALA A 52 -6.54 13.65 9.39
N ALA A 53 -7.50 12.76 9.11
CA ALA A 53 -8.65 12.51 9.99
C ALA A 53 -9.07 11.04 9.94
N PRO A 54 -9.75 10.51 10.98
CA PRO A 54 -10.19 9.12 11.04
C PRO A 54 -11.05 8.72 9.85
N THR A 55 -11.05 7.42 9.53
CA THR A 55 -11.99 6.88 8.54
C THR A 55 -13.43 7.11 9.02
N GLY A 56 -14.30 7.54 8.12
CA GLY A 56 -15.70 7.88 8.46
C GLY A 56 -15.89 9.30 9.02
N ALA A 57 -14.85 10.11 9.20
CA ALA A 57 -14.97 11.51 9.64
C ALA A 57 -15.57 12.45 8.58
N GLY A 58 -15.79 12.01 7.35
CA GLY A 58 -16.37 12.84 6.29
C GLY A 58 -15.37 13.72 5.56
N LYS A 59 -14.10 13.30 5.44
CA LYS A 59 -13.05 14.00 4.65
C LYS A 59 -13.45 14.29 3.22
N THR A 60 -14.25 13.43 2.62
CA THR A 60 -14.76 13.52 1.24
C THR A 60 -15.44 14.85 0.94
N ILE A 61 -16.10 15.48 1.94
CA ILE A 61 -16.75 16.78 1.81
C ILE A 61 -15.77 17.88 1.32
N ILE A 62 -14.52 17.80 1.77
CA ILE A 62 -13.47 18.76 1.39
C ILE A 62 -13.13 18.62 -0.11
N GLY A 63 -13.04 17.36 -0.58
CA GLY A 63 -12.88 17.07 -2.01
C GLY A 63 -14.09 17.53 -2.84
N GLU A 64 -15.31 17.39 -2.29
CA GLU A 64 -16.53 17.88 -2.93
C GLU A 64 -16.61 19.41 -2.96
N PHE A 65 -16.02 20.10 -1.98
CA PHE A 65 -15.89 21.57 -2.04
C PHE A 65 -15.01 22.02 -3.21
N ALA A 66 -13.90 21.33 -3.49
CA ALA A 66 -13.10 21.63 -4.68
C ALA A 66 -13.87 21.40 -5.98
N VAL A 67 -14.70 20.35 -6.05
CA VAL A 67 -15.62 20.11 -7.16
C VAL A 67 -16.63 21.26 -7.31
N ASP A 68 -17.24 21.70 -6.22
CA ASP A 68 -18.19 22.81 -6.21
C ASP A 68 -17.54 24.13 -6.64
N LEU A 69 -16.32 24.41 -6.19
CA LEU A 69 -15.55 25.58 -6.62
C LEU A 69 -15.38 25.61 -8.14
N VAL A 70 -15.01 24.47 -8.76
CA VAL A 70 -14.82 24.38 -10.21
C VAL A 70 -16.15 24.53 -10.96
N ILE A 71 -17.20 23.89 -10.50
CA ILE A 71 -18.54 23.99 -11.14
C ILE A 71 -19.03 25.44 -11.17
N ASN A 72 -18.75 26.21 -10.12
CA ASN A 72 -19.19 27.61 -10.00
C ASN A 72 -18.20 28.60 -10.62
N SER A 73 -16.90 28.32 -10.73
CA SER A 73 -15.87 29.27 -11.20
C SER A 73 -15.17 28.90 -12.50
N GLY A 74 -15.49 27.75 -13.08
CA GLY A 74 -14.84 27.22 -14.29
C GLY A 74 -13.45 26.60 -14.01
N GLY A 75 -12.87 25.98 -15.03
CA GLY A 75 -11.66 25.18 -14.96
C GLY A 75 -11.99 23.69 -14.81
N LYS A 76 -10.97 22.85 -14.52
CA LYS A 76 -11.12 21.40 -14.30
C LYS A 76 -10.71 21.00 -12.88
N CYS A 77 -11.36 19.98 -12.35
CA CYS A 77 -10.96 19.29 -11.12
C CYS A 77 -10.80 17.79 -11.38
N PHE A 78 -9.65 17.24 -11.01
CA PHE A 78 -9.43 15.80 -11.06
C PHE A 78 -9.54 15.22 -9.65
N TYR A 79 -10.40 14.21 -9.52
CA TYR A 79 -10.59 13.48 -8.28
C TYR A 79 -9.89 12.12 -8.40
N THR A 80 -8.74 11.97 -7.74
CA THR A 80 -7.95 10.73 -7.84
C THR A 80 -8.20 9.81 -6.66
N THR A 81 -8.27 8.52 -6.93
CA THR A 81 -8.44 7.47 -5.92
C THR A 81 -7.42 6.35 -6.13
N PRO A 82 -7.06 5.59 -5.06
CA PRO A 82 -6.06 4.54 -5.16
C PRO A 82 -6.53 3.30 -5.94
N ILE A 83 -7.82 3.09 -6.09
CA ILE A 83 -8.38 1.88 -6.70
C ILE A 83 -9.62 2.19 -7.54
N LYS A 84 -9.81 1.42 -8.62
CA LYS A 84 -10.94 1.56 -9.55
C LYS A 84 -12.31 1.54 -8.86
N ALA A 85 -12.51 0.68 -7.88
CA ALA A 85 -13.80 0.57 -7.19
C ALA A 85 -14.22 1.89 -6.52
N LEU A 86 -13.27 2.62 -5.91
CA LEU A 86 -13.51 3.95 -5.35
C LEU A 86 -13.81 4.98 -6.43
N SER A 87 -13.08 4.93 -7.56
CA SER A 87 -13.34 5.81 -8.71
C SER A 87 -14.79 5.64 -9.19
N ASN A 88 -15.24 4.41 -9.35
CA ASN A 88 -16.60 4.11 -9.80
C ASN A 88 -17.66 4.58 -8.81
N GLN A 89 -17.45 4.30 -7.50
CA GLN A 89 -18.37 4.75 -6.46
C GLN A 89 -18.46 6.27 -6.45
N LYS A 90 -17.33 6.98 -6.49
CA LYS A 90 -17.30 8.44 -6.49
C LYS A 90 -17.92 9.02 -7.77
N PHE A 91 -17.72 8.38 -8.91
CA PHE A 91 -18.37 8.74 -10.17
C PHE A 91 -19.91 8.69 -10.04
N THR A 92 -20.44 7.58 -9.52
CA THR A 92 -21.89 7.43 -9.31
C THR A 92 -22.44 8.50 -8.35
N GLU A 93 -21.75 8.75 -7.22
CA GLU A 93 -22.14 9.76 -6.22
C GLU A 93 -22.15 11.17 -6.83
N LEU A 94 -21.10 11.55 -7.56
CA LEU A 94 -21.01 12.90 -8.14
C LEU A 94 -21.94 13.08 -9.36
N CYS A 95 -22.19 12.04 -10.17
CA CYS A 95 -23.19 12.07 -11.23
C CYS A 95 -24.59 12.31 -10.66
N ALA A 96 -24.96 11.65 -9.58
CA ALA A 96 -26.25 11.83 -8.92
C ALA A 96 -26.42 13.26 -8.38
N LYS A 97 -25.32 13.91 -7.91
CA LYS A 97 -25.38 15.25 -7.32
C LYS A 97 -25.29 16.37 -8.37
N TYR A 98 -24.43 16.23 -9.38
CA TYR A 98 -24.08 17.32 -10.30
C TYR A 98 -24.48 17.09 -11.77
N GLY A 99 -24.96 15.88 -12.09
CA GLY A 99 -25.40 15.47 -13.44
C GLY A 99 -24.27 14.84 -14.27
N GLU A 100 -24.62 13.85 -15.09
CA GLU A 100 -23.67 13.04 -15.88
C GLU A 100 -22.86 13.86 -16.91
N SER A 101 -23.44 14.95 -17.42
CA SER A 101 -22.75 15.79 -18.43
C SER A 101 -21.50 16.50 -17.91
N LYS A 102 -21.41 16.74 -16.59
CA LYS A 102 -20.30 17.45 -15.95
C LYS A 102 -19.21 16.52 -15.40
N ILE A 103 -19.53 15.24 -15.29
CA ILE A 103 -18.69 14.27 -14.60
C ILE A 103 -18.14 13.27 -15.61
N GLY A 104 -16.86 12.97 -15.51
CA GLY A 104 -16.17 11.96 -16.30
C GLY A 104 -15.53 10.89 -15.41
N LEU A 105 -15.28 9.72 -15.97
CA LEU A 105 -14.56 8.61 -15.34
C LEU A 105 -13.44 8.15 -16.24
N LEU A 106 -12.23 8.09 -15.72
CA LEU A 106 -11.06 7.63 -16.45
C LEU A 106 -10.25 6.64 -15.62
N THR A 107 -10.30 5.37 -16.00
CA THR A 107 -9.54 4.27 -15.36
C THR A 107 -8.78 3.51 -16.43
N GLY A 108 -7.93 2.55 -16.06
CA GLY A 108 -7.12 1.78 -17.02
C GLY A 108 -7.94 1.09 -18.13
N ASP A 109 -9.19 0.75 -17.87
CA ASP A 109 -10.07 0.01 -18.79
C ASP A 109 -11.40 0.71 -19.11
N THR A 110 -11.67 1.87 -18.50
CA THR A 110 -12.93 2.61 -18.67
C THR A 110 -12.65 4.08 -18.96
N SER A 111 -13.29 4.62 -20.00
CA SER A 111 -13.25 6.05 -20.33
C SER A 111 -14.67 6.51 -20.63
N ILE A 112 -15.20 7.38 -19.77
CA ILE A 112 -16.53 8.01 -19.89
C ILE A 112 -16.33 9.51 -19.76
N ASN A 113 -16.74 10.30 -20.75
CA ASN A 113 -16.68 11.76 -20.73
C ASN A 113 -15.33 12.31 -20.22
N SER A 114 -14.21 11.85 -20.83
CA SER A 114 -12.84 12.15 -20.37
C SER A 114 -12.47 13.64 -20.36
N GLU A 115 -13.21 14.47 -21.11
CA GLU A 115 -13.02 15.93 -21.17
C GLU A 115 -13.99 16.70 -20.27
N ALA A 116 -14.74 16.01 -19.40
CA ALA A 116 -15.63 16.64 -18.45
C ALA A 116 -14.89 17.64 -17.54
N GLN A 117 -15.65 18.58 -16.99
CA GLN A 117 -15.15 19.56 -16.04
C GLN A 117 -14.59 18.89 -14.76
N ILE A 118 -15.23 17.82 -14.34
CA ILE A 118 -14.80 16.99 -13.20
C ILE A 118 -14.48 15.60 -13.74
N VAL A 119 -13.25 15.13 -13.58
CA VAL A 119 -12.86 13.78 -13.99
C VAL A 119 -12.40 12.98 -12.78
N ILE A 120 -13.11 11.90 -12.52
CA ILE A 120 -12.72 10.93 -11.51
C ILE A 120 -11.77 9.92 -12.15
N MET A 121 -10.65 9.62 -11.52
CA MET A 121 -9.66 8.72 -12.10
C MET A 121 -8.85 7.97 -11.05
N THR A 122 -8.18 6.91 -11.47
CA THR A 122 -7.14 6.31 -10.62
C THR A 122 -5.87 7.15 -10.67
N THR A 123 -5.10 7.12 -9.59
CA THR A 123 -3.89 7.93 -9.44
C THR A 123 -2.87 7.66 -10.55
N GLU A 124 -2.75 6.42 -11.02
CA GLU A 124 -1.86 6.04 -12.12
C GLU A 124 -2.23 6.71 -13.44
N VAL A 125 -3.51 6.94 -13.68
CA VAL A 125 -3.97 7.61 -14.90
C VAL A 125 -3.51 9.06 -14.91
N LEU A 126 -3.64 9.78 -13.80
CA LEU A 126 -3.13 11.16 -13.70
C LEU A 126 -1.63 11.23 -13.95
N ARG A 127 -0.85 10.33 -13.32
CA ARG A 127 0.60 10.24 -13.58
C ARG A 127 0.90 10.07 -15.08
N ASN A 128 0.20 9.14 -15.75
CA ASN A 128 0.39 8.87 -17.17
C ASN A 128 0.02 10.09 -18.03
N MET A 129 -1.01 10.84 -17.65
CA MET A 129 -1.39 12.10 -18.33
C MET A 129 -0.31 13.17 -18.18
N ILE A 130 0.32 13.28 -16.99
CA ILE A 130 1.45 14.20 -16.76
C ILE A 130 2.62 13.82 -17.68
N TYR A 131 3.00 12.55 -17.73
CA TYR A 131 4.11 12.08 -18.56
C TYR A 131 3.83 12.18 -20.07
N SER A 132 2.57 12.09 -20.49
CA SER A 132 2.19 12.26 -21.89
C SER A 132 1.94 13.70 -22.32
N ASN A 133 2.10 14.69 -21.42
CA ASN A 133 1.75 16.10 -21.63
C ASN A 133 0.32 16.23 -22.20
N SER A 134 -0.64 15.56 -21.56
CA SER A 134 -2.03 15.57 -22.01
C SER A 134 -2.62 16.98 -21.96
N LYS A 135 -3.22 17.44 -23.05
CA LYS A 135 -3.91 18.74 -23.12
C LYS A 135 -5.07 18.87 -22.12
N THR A 136 -5.61 17.77 -21.66
CA THR A 136 -6.67 17.74 -20.65
C THR A 136 -6.25 18.37 -19.33
N ILE A 137 -4.92 18.46 -19.07
CA ILE A 137 -4.35 19.06 -17.83
C ILE A 137 -4.27 20.61 -17.93
N ASP A 138 -4.34 21.21 -19.12
CA ASP A 138 -4.05 22.64 -19.31
C ASP A 138 -4.94 23.56 -18.47
N ASP A 139 -6.23 23.22 -18.27
CA ASP A 139 -7.21 23.98 -17.48
C ASP A 139 -7.40 23.45 -16.05
N LEU A 140 -6.50 22.59 -15.57
CA LEU A 140 -6.61 21.94 -14.27
C LEU A 140 -6.35 22.96 -13.15
N LYS A 141 -7.31 23.10 -12.24
CA LYS A 141 -7.21 24.00 -11.07
C LYS A 141 -7.02 23.23 -9.76
N TYR A 142 -7.68 22.10 -9.64
CA TYR A 142 -7.67 21.31 -8.40
C TYR A 142 -7.42 19.85 -8.68
N VAL A 143 -6.61 19.22 -7.82
CA VAL A 143 -6.48 17.77 -7.75
C VAL A 143 -6.81 17.31 -6.34
N VAL A 144 -7.82 16.49 -6.22
CA VAL A 144 -8.14 15.77 -4.99
C VAL A 144 -7.38 14.44 -5.01
N MET A 145 -6.48 14.27 -4.05
CA MET A 145 -5.74 13.03 -3.82
C MET A 145 -6.37 12.30 -2.62
N ASP A 146 -7.34 11.47 -2.91
CA ASP A 146 -8.02 10.72 -1.86
C ASP A 146 -7.17 9.55 -1.37
N GLU A 147 -7.24 9.27 -0.07
CA GLU A 147 -6.47 8.22 0.59
C GLU A 147 -4.95 8.35 0.36
N VAL A 148 -4.40 9.57 0.46
CA VAL A 148 -2.97 9.85 0.16
C VAL A 148 -1.99 9.02 1.01
N HIS A 149 -2.41 8.42 2.12
CA HIS A 149 -1.60 7.50 2.91
C HIS A 149 -1.20 6.22 2.17
N TYR A 150 -1.83 5.91 1.02
CA TYR A 150 -1.36 4.89 0.08
C TYR A 150 0.03 5.17 -0.51
N LEU A 151 0.56 6.36 -0.35
CA LEU A 151 1.96 6.69 -0.63
C LEU A 151 2.94 5.72 0.08
N ALA A 152 2.53 5.14 1.22
CA ALA A 152 3.30 4.11 1.91
C ALA A 152 3.17 2.69 1.30
N ASP A 153 2.28 2.47 0.32
CA ASP A 153 2.14 1.18 -0.34
C ASP A 153 3.41 0.80 -1.11
N LYS A 154 3.91 -0.41 -0.85
CA LYS A 154 5.21 -0.88 -1.38
C LYS A 154 5.27 -0.88 -2.92
N PHE A 155 4.15 -1.15 -3.59
CA PHE A 155 4.10 -1.36 -5.04
C PHE A 155 3.61 -0.12 -5.79
N ARG A 156 2.70 0.65 -5.21
CA ARG A 156 1.97 1.72 -5.88
C ARG A 156 2.26 3.11 -5.30
N GLY A 157 2.86 3.20 -4.13
CA GLY A 157 3.04 4.46 -3.40
C GLY A 157 3.85 5.51 -4.13
N ALA A 158 4.83 5.10 -4.94
CA ALA A 158 5.66 6.02 -5.74
C ALA A 158 4.82 6.96 -6.64
N VAL A 159 3.68 6.50 -7.14
CA VAL A 159 2.82 7.26 -8.07
C VAL A 159 2.31 8.56 -7.44
N TRP A 160 2.01 8.56 -6.13
CA TRP A 160 1.56 9.77 -5.43
C TRP A 160 2.66 10.83 -5.36
N GLU A 161 3.89 10.43 -5.05
CA GLU A 161 5.02 11.35 -5.03
C GLU A 161 5.34 11.90 -6.41
N GLU A 162 5.31 11.06 -7.45
CA GLU A 162 5.48 11.49 -8.84
C GLU A 162 4.51 12.61 -9.22
N ILE A 163 3.23 12.45 -8.89
CA ILE A 163 2.21 13.47 -9.18
C ILE A 163 2.50 14.75 -8.41
N LEU A 164 2.75 14.64 -7.09
CA LEU A 164 2.98 15.80 -6.23
C LEU A 164 4.22 16.59 -6.64
N ILE A 165 5.25 15.94 -7.16
CA ILE A 165 6.50 16.58 -7.59
C ILE A 165 6.36 17.21 -9.00
N HIS A 166 5.62 16.56 -9.91
CA HIS A 166 5.65 16.94 -11.34
C HIS A 166 4.43 17.70 -11.83
N LEU A 167 3.35 17.76 -11.05
CA LEU A 167 2.19 18.56 -11.40
C LEU A 167 2.54 20.05 -11.31
N SER A 168 1.96 20.89 -12.18
CA SER A 168 2.17 22.34 -12.17
C SER A 168 1.87 22.97 -10.80
N ASP A 169 2.71 23.93 -10.36
CA ASP A 169 2.56 24.64 -9.07
C ASP A 169 1.26 25.45 -9.01
N ALA A 170 0.69 25.82 -10.17
CA ALA A 170 -0.58 26.53 -10.26
C ALA A 170 -1.79 25.68 -9.84
N VAL A 171 -1.65 24.34 -9.76
CA VAL A 171 -2.72 23.42 -9.39
C VAL A 171 -2.76 23.27 -7.88
N GLN A 172 -3.90 23.55 -7.26
CA GLN A 172 -4.09 23.33 -5.83
C GLN A 172 -4.32 21.84 -5.53
N ILE A 173 -3.63 21.34 -4.52
CA ILE A 173 -3.71 19.93 -4.10
C ILE A 173 -4.54 19.80 -2.84
N ILE A 174 -5.50 18.89 -2.86
CA ILE A 174 -6.32 18.49 -1.72
C ILE A 174 -5.92 17.05 -1.33
N SER A 175 -5.07 16.90 -0.33
CA SER A 175 -4.60 15.61 0.16
C SER A 175 -5.47 15.13 1.33
N LEU A 176 -6.24 14.06 1.11
CA LEU A 176 -7.10 13.46 2.13
C LEU A 176 -6.46 12.16 2.65
N SER A 177 -6.19 12.08 3.95
CA SER A 177 -5.50 10.98 4.59
C SER A 177 -6.28 10.38 5.77
N ALA A 178 -6.05 9.11 6.06
CA ALA A 178 -6.32 8.57 7.40
C ALA A 178 -5.40 9.25 8.43
N THR A 179 -5.66 9.03 9.72
CA THR A 179 -4.79 9.55 10.80
C THR A 179 -3.40 8.93 10.72
N VAL A 180 -2.39 9.77 10.53
CA VAL A 180 -0.97 9.39 10.51
C VAL A 180 -0.21 10.14 11.59
N SER A 181 0.79 9.48 12.20
CA SER A 181 1.52 10.06 13.36
C SER A 181 2.51 11.16 12.97
N ASN A 182 2.87 11.24 11.69
CA ASN A 182 3.81 12.22 11.14
C ASN A 182 3.15 13.13 10.09
N ALA A 183 1.88 13.51 10.30
CA ALA A 183 1.16 14.40 9.40
C ALA A 183 1.87 15.76 9.23
N GLU A 184 2.47 16.28 10.31
CA GLU A 184 3.28 17.50 10.26
C GLU A 184 4.50 17.35 9.35
N GLU A 185 5.25 16.24 9.48
CA GLU A 185 6.41 15.96 8.62
C GLU A 185 6.01 15.88 7.15
N PHE A 186 4.89 15.21 6.87
CA PHE A 186 4.36 15.12 5.53
C PHE A 186 3.88 16.49 5.01
N GLY A 187 3.29 17.30 5.87
CA GLY A 187 2.90 18.68 5.57
C GLY A 187 4.09 19.58 5.29
N GLU A 188 5.17 19.51 6.08
CA GLU A 188 6.44 20.22 5.82
C GLU A 188 7.01 19.89 4.43
N TRP A 189 6.98 18.60 4.06
CA TRP A 189 7.39 18.18 2.74
C TRP A 189 6.48 18.74 1.64
N LEU A 190 5.14 18.66 1.81
CA LEU A 190 4.20 19.25 0.84
C LEU A 190 4.41 20.77 0.69
N GLN A 191 4.64 21.50 1.78
CA GLN A 191 4.96 22.93 1.71
C GLN A 191 6.26 23.19 0.96
N THR A 192 7.26 22.32 1.10
CA THR A 192 8.53 22.45 0.36
C THR A 192 8.34 22.23 -1.14
N VAL A 193 7.48 21.28 -1.53
CA VAL A 193 7.30 20.86 -2.93
C VAL A 193 6.19 21.66 -3.63
N ARG A 194 5.12 22.04 -2.90
CA ARG A 194 3.90 22.62 -3.46
C ARG A 194 3.60 24.05 -3.00
N GLY A 195 4.42 24.62 -2.10
CA GLY A 195 4.19 25.93 -1.53
C GLY A 195 3.12 25.94 -0.43
N GLU A 196 2.32 26.99 -0.32
CA GLU A 196 1.37 27.17 0.77
C GLU A 196 0.36 26.03 0.88
N THR A 197 0.57 25.16 1.86
CA THR A 197 -0.30 24.03 2.18
C THR A 197 -0.68 24.09 3.66
N GLU A 198 -1.98 24.08 3.95
CA GLU A 198 -2.49 24.03 5.33
C GLU A 198 -2.58 22.58 5.79
N VAL A 199 -2.06 22.29 6.99
CA VAL A 199 -2.07 20.94 7.57
C VAL A 199 -3.12 20.90 8.67
N ILE A 200 -4.15 20.10 8.47
CA ILE A 200 -5.30 20.00 9.37
C ILE A 200 -5.38 18.57 9.90
N VAL A 201 -5.23 18.43 11.21
CA VAL A 201 -5.26 17.13 11.88
C VAL A 201 -6.48 17.06 12.79
N SER A 202 -7.29 16.03 12.64
CA SER A 202 -8.40 15.73 13.54
C SER A 202 -8.27 14.30 14.03
N GLU A 203 -8.29 14.11 15.34
CA GLU A 203 -8.31 12.77 15.96
C GLU A 203 -9.71 12.37 16.43
N ILE A 204 -10.69 13.28 16.27
CA ILE A 204 -12.06 13.08 16.73
C ILE A 204 -12.76 12.09 15.80
N ARG A 205 -13.17 10.96 16.36
CA ARG A 205 -13.99 9.98 15.66
C ARG A 205 -15.48 10.33 15.85
N PRO A 206 -16.26 10.50 14.75
CA PRO A 206 -17.66 10.89 14.84
C PRO A 206 -18.54 9.87 15.60
N VAL A 207 -18.23 8.58 15.44
CA VAL A 207 -18.90 7.48 16.13
C VAL A 207 -17.88 6.83 17.06
N PRO A 208 -18.07 6.84 18.40
CA PRO A 208 -17.18 6.18 19.34
C PRO A 208 -16.96 4.71 19.01
N LEU A 209 -15.76 4.19 19.21
CA LEU A 209 -15.42 2.79 18.96
C LEU A 209 -15.15 2.07 20.28
N TYR A 210 -15.97 1.06 20.57
CA TYR A 210 -15.75 0.15 21.69
C TYR A 210 -15.01 -1.10 21.23
N GLN A 211 -14.10 -1.55 22.08
CA GLN A 211 -13.22 -2.68 21.80
C GLN A 211 -13.60 -3.85 22.69
N HIS A 212 -13.84 -5.02 22.08
CA HIS A 212 -14.28 -6.21 22.80
C HIS A 212 -13.44 -7.42 22.42
N VAL A 213 -13.38 -8.39 23.31
CA VAL A 213 -12.83 -9.74 23.05
C VAL A 213 -13.94 -10.77 23.27
N LEU A 214 -14.17 -11.59 22.29
CA LEU A 214 -15.11 -12.72 22.40
C LEU A 214 -14.36 -13.95 22.94
N PHE A 215 -14.45 -14.17 24.25
CA PHE A 215 -13.82 -15.28 24.96
C PHE A 215 -14.84 -16.41 25.18
N GLY A 216 -14.74 -17.48 24.36
CA GLY A 216 -15.81 -18.47 24.29
C GLY A 216 -17.14 -17.81 23.90
N ASN A 217 -18.18 -17.97 24.70
CA ASN A 217 -19.49 -17.34 24.46
C ASN A 217 -19.71 -16.01 25.22
N ARG A 218 -18.64 -15.42 25.77
CA ARG A 218 -18.70 -14.16 26.54
C ARG A 218 -18.07 -13.03 25.76
N LEU A 219 -18.85 -12.00 25.51
CA LEU A 219 -18.35 -10.74 24.97
C LEU A 219 -17.86 -9.87 26.14
N LEU A 220 -16.56 -9.61 26.20
CA LEU A 220 -15.92 -8.86 27.27
C LEU A 220 -15.29 -7.59 26.69
N ASP A 221 -15.41 -6.48 27.41
CA ASP A 221 -14.72 -5.26 27.04
C ASP A 221 -13.19 -5.46 27.14
N LEU A 222 -12.44 -4.97 26.14
CA LEU A 222 -10.97 -5.02 26.15
C LEU A 222 -10.40 -4.12 27.25
N PHE A 223 -11.00 -2.95 27.47
CA PHE A 223 -10.59 -1.97 28.45
C PHE A 223 -11.64 -1.80 29.54
N GLY A 224 -11.19 -1.62 30.78
CA GLY A 224 -12.04 -1.21 31.91
C GLY A 224 -12.19 0.31 32.01
N GLU A 225 -12.88 0.80 33.06
CA GLU A 225 -13.22 2.21 33.28
C GLU A 225 -12.03 3.19 33.22
N ASN A 226 -10.82 2.75 33.55
CA ASN A 226 -9.60 3.57 33.57
C ASN A 226 -8.74 3.45 32.29
N GLN A 227 -9.30 3.00 31.15
CA GLN A 227 -8.57 2.71 29.92
C GLN A 227 -7.42 1.69 30.09
N LYS A 228 -7.40 0.94 31.18
CA LYS A 228 -6.52 -0.20 31.41
C LYS A 228 -7.19 -1.47 30.90
N LEU A 229 -6.37 -2.47 30.59
CA LEU A 229 -6.89 -3.78 30.20
C LEU A 229 -7.88 -4.33 31.24
N ASN A 230 -8.97 -4.92 30.77
CA ASN A 230 -9.99 -5.52 31.63
C ASN A 230 -9.38 -6.62 32.50
N PRO A 231 -9.44 -6.49 33.85
CA PRO A 231 -8.84 -7.48 34.76
C PRO A 231 -9.46 -8.88 34.61
N GLU A 232 -10.75 -8.96 34.26
CA GLU A 232 -11.44 -10.24 34.05
C GLU A 232 -10.86 -10.97 32.84
N LEU A 233 -10.64 -10.25 31.71
CA LEU A 233 -10.01 -10.81 30.52
C LEU A 233 -8.62 -11.35 30.83
N THR A 234 -7.81 -10.55 31.51
CA THR A 234 -6.44 -10.93 31.92
C THR A 234 -6.44 -12.15 32.83
N ARG A 235 -7.44 -12.27 33.72
CA ARG A 235 -7.60 -13.43 34.60
C ARG A 235 -7.95 -14.69 33.80
N LEU A 236 -8.93 -14.61 32.93
CA LEU A 236 -9.38 -15.73 32.10
C LEU A 236 -8.26 -16.23 31.18
N GLU A 237 -7.50 -15.33 30.62
CA GLU A 237 -6.32 -15.64 29.81
C GLU A 237 -5.27 -16.39 30.64
N ARG A 238 -4.92 -15.89 31.82
CA ARG A 238 -3.96 -16.53 32.73
C ARG A 238 -4.41 -17.92 33.17
N ASP A 239 -5.69 -18.09 33.43
CA ASP A 239 -6.26 -19.37 33.83
C ASP A 239 -6.23 -20.38 32.66
N SER A 240 -6.44 -19.95 31.43
CA SER A 240 -6.29 -20.78 30.23
C SER A 240 -4.84 -21.24 30.02
N TYR A 241 -3.84 -20.37 30.24
CA TYR A 241 -2.41 -20.75 30.16
C TYR A 241 -1.95 -21.66 31.28
N ARG A 242 -2.50 -21.56 32.49
CA ARG A 242 -2.18 -22.46 33.61
C ARG A 242 -2.62 -23.90 33.38
N GLN A 243 -3.76 -24.09 32.69
CA GLN A 243 -4.26 -25.40 32.33
C GLN A 243 -3.40 -26.13 31.28
N VAL A 244 -2.63 -25.38 30.48
CA VAL A 244 -1.70 -25.97 29.48
C VAL A 244 -0.44 -26.54 30.08
N ARG A 245 -0.01 -26.11 31.29
CA ARG A 245 1.22 -26.59 31.96
C ARG A 245 1.11 -27.86 32.77
N GLY A 246 -0.10 -28.42 32.91
CA GLY A 246 -0.33 -29.70 33.62
C GLY A 246 -0.44 -30.88 32.64
N ASN A 247 0.54 -31.78 32.65
CA ASN A 247 0.64 -33.05 31.93
C ASN A 247 0.49 -33.01 30.39
N TRP A 248 1.54 -33.43 29.69
CA TRP A 248 1.62 -33.53 28.22
C TRP A 248 0.53 -34.41 27.55
N ARG A 249 -0.33 -35.09 28.33
CA ARG A 249 -1.43 -35.93 27.82
C ARG A 249 -2.79 -35.26 27.80
N ASP A 250 -2.97 -34.13 28.47
CA ASP A 250 -4.23 -33.37 28.44
C ASP A 250 -4.09 -32.20 27.47
N LYS A 251 -4.85 -32.26 26.36
CA LYS A 251 -4.98 -31.13 25.41
C LYS A 251 -5.47 -29.91 26.18
N PRO A 252 -4.98 -28.69 25.84
CA PRO A 252 -5.40 -27.48 26.52
C PRO A 252 -6.92 -27.32 26.46
N LYS A 253 -7.57 -27.27 27.62
CA LYS A 253 -9.01 -27.01 27.77
C LYS A 253 -9.26 -25.49 27.91
N GLY A 254 -8.70 -24.68 27.02
CA GLY A 254 -9.23 -23.35 26.83
C GLY A 254 -10.67 -23.40 26.30
N PRO A 255 -11.46 -22.33 26.37
CA PRO A 255 -12.79 -22.33 25.77
C PRO A 255 -12.68 -22.69 24.29
N LYS A 256 -13.55 -23.60 23.86
CA LYS A 256 -13.59 -24.01 22.45
C LYS A 256 -13.93 -22.77 21.62
N PRO A 257 -13.14 -22.43 20.59
CA PRO A 257 -13.49 -21.33 19.69
C PRO A 257 -14.88 -21.54 19.12
N LEU A 258 -15.69 -20.49 19.11
CA LEU A 258 -17.01 -20.53 18.49
C LEU A 258 -16.90 -20.77 16.98
N MET A 259 -17.86 -21.50 16.42
CA MET A 259 -18.01 -21.57 14.98
C MET A 259 -18.43 -20.20 14.43
N ARG A 260 -18.08 -19.91 13.18
CA ARG A 260 -18.41 -18.61 12.58
C ARG A 260 -19.91 -18.33 12.55
N SER A 261 -20.74 -19.37 12.37
CA SER A 261 -22.18 -19.30 12.49
C SER A 261 -22.64 -18.89 13.91
N GLU A 262 -22.03 -19.47 14.95
CA GLU A 262 -22.32 -19.13 16.34
C GLU A 262 -21.93 -17.69 16.69
N VAL A 263 -20.83 -17.18 16.08
CA VAL A 263 -20.44 -15.77 16.22
C VAL A 263 -21.51 -14.87 15.64
N ILE A 264 -21.99 -15.14 14.43
CA ILE A 264 -23.04 -14.32 13.79
C ILE A 264 -24.34 -14.37 14.60
N GLU A 265 -24.77 -15.54 15.08
CA GLU A 265 -25.95 -15.63 15.97
C GLU A 265 -25.76 -14.86 17.28
N LYS A 266 -24.56 -14.86 17.83
CA LYS A 266 -24.26 -14.08 19.05
C LYS A 266 -24.37 -12.59 18.78
N LEU A 267 -23.79 -12.10 17.68
CA LEU A 267 -23.86 -10.69 17.28
C LEU A 267 -25.31 -10.27 17.00
N ASP A 268 -26.11 -11.13 16.38
CA ASP A 268 -27.54 -10.86 16.13
C ASP A 268 -28.33 -10.71 17.43
N ARG A 269 -28.14 -11.63 18.38
CA ARG A 269 -28.80 -11.58 19.72
C ARG A 269 -28.41 -10.35 20.53
N GLU A 270 -27.17 -9.88 20.40
CA GLU A 270 -26.70 -8.66 21.08
C GLU A 270 -27.04 -7.37 20.31
N GLY A 271 -27.73 -7.48 19.15
CA GLY A 271 -28.10 -6.34 18.32
C GLY A 271 -26.89 -5.66 17.65
N LEU A 272 -25.80 -6.37 17.41
CA LEU A 272 -24.54 -5.86 16.88
C LEU A 272 -24.40 -6.00 15.35
N LEU A 273 -25.46 -6.42 14.65
CA LEU A 273 -25.48 -6.43 13.18
C LEU A 273 -25.89 -5.05 12.62
N PRO A 274 -25.48 -4.69 11.38
CA PRO A 274 -24.65 -5.46 10.44
C PRO A 274 -23.19 -5.54 10.86
N ALA A 275 -22.53 -6.67 10.53
CA ALA A 275 -21.16 -6.93 10.90
C ALA A 275 -20.30 -7.32 9.69
N ILE A 276 -19.02 -6.88 9.71
CA ILE A 276 -17.98 -7.35 8.80
C ILE A 276 -16.98 -8.18 9.60
N THR A 277 -16.83 -9.46 9.23
CA THR A 277 -15.83 -10.35 9.82
C THR A 277 -14.62 -10.44 8.88
N PHE A 278 -13.48 -9.93 9.32
CA PHE A 278 -12.23 -10.02 8.55
C PHE A 278 -11.54 -11.37 8.77
N ILE A 279 -11.38 -12.09 7.65
CA ILE A 279 -10.70 -13.37 7.55
C ILE A 279 -9.61 -13.23 6.49
N PHE A 280 -8.34 -13.32 6.86
CA PHE A 280 -7.21 -13.10 5.94
C PHE A 280 -6.97 -14.28 4.96
N SER A 281 -8.06 -14.89 4.49
CA SER A 281 -8.05 -16.01 3.54
C SER A 281 -9.35 -16.03 2.75
N ARG A 282 -9.27 -16.01 1.42
CA ARG A 282 -10.42 -16.05 0.51
C ARG A 282 -11.23 -17.33 0.69
N ASN A 283 -10.56 -18.48 0.67
CA ASN A 283 -11.21 -19.79 0.85
C ASN A 283 -11.94 -19.89 2.18
N ASN A 284 -11.41 -19.25 3.22
CA ASN A 284 -12.04 -19.23 4.53
C ASN A 284 -13.23 -18.28 4.58
N CYS A 285 -13.28 -17.20 3.76
CA CYS A 285 -14.48 -16.36 3.61
C CYS A 285 -15.63 -17.18 3.00
N ASP A 286 -15.38 -17.90 1.92
CA ASP A 286 -16.37 -18.78 1.29
C ASP A 286 -16.80 -19.93 2.23
N ALA A 287 -15.86 -20.53 2.93
CA ALA A 287 -16.15 -21.55 3.93
C ALA A 287 -17.01 -21.01 5.08
N ALA A 288 -16.82 -19.75 5.47
CA ALA A 288 -17.65 -19.11 6.50
C ALA A 288 -19.10 -18.95 6.05
N VAL A 289 -19.31 -18.52 4.81
CA VAL A 289 -20.65 -18.45 4.20
C VAL A 289 -21.32 -19.83 4.22
N ARG A 290 -20.62 -20.87 3.73
CA ARG A 290 -21.13 -22.24 3.73
C ARG A 290 -21.46 -22.75 5.12
N GLN A 291 -20.65 -22.45 6.15
CA GLN A 291 -20.97 -22.78 7.55
C GLN A 291 -22.26 -22.13 8.02
N CYS A 292 -22.49 -20.86 7.68
CA CYS A 292 -23.70 -20.16 8.04
C CYS A 292 -24.94 -20.73 7.30
N LEU A 293 -24.80 -21.05 6.01
CA LEU A 293 -25.87 -21.71 5.23
C LEU A 293 -26.24 -23.07 5.80
N ALA A 294 -25.25 -23.90 6.14
CA ALA A 294 -25.42 -25.23 6.74
C ALA A 294 -26.06 -25.14 8.14
N ALA A 295 -25.73 -24.11 8.93
CA ALA A 295 -26.38 -23.85 10.22
C ALA A 295 -27.81 -23.30 10.09
N GLY A 296 -28.29 -23.01 8.86
CA GLY A 296 -29.63 -22.51 8.63
C GLY A 296 -29.88 -21.05 9.01
N ILE A 297 -28.82 -20.24 9.13
CA ILE A 297 -28.93 -18.82 9.50
C ILE A 297 -29.75 -18.05 8.46
N LYS A 298 -30.68 -17.23 8.95
CA LYS A 298 -31.55 -16.35 8.15
C LYS A 298 -31.66 -15.00 8.85
N LEU A 299 -31.01 -13.99 8.30
CA LEU A 299 -31.00 -12.62 8.84
C LEU A 299 -31.99 -11.68 8.14
N THR A 300 -32.70 -12.20 7.13
CA THR A 300 -33.65 -11.44 6.29
C THR A 300 -35.08 -11.90 6.45
N ASN A 301 -36.01 -10.97 6.31
CA ASN A 301 -37.44 -11.26 6.20
C ASN A 301 -37.89 -11.50 4.75
N THR A 302 -39.16 -11.77 4.52
CA THR A 302 -39.72 -12.11 3.20
C THR A 302 -39.65 -10.95 2.21
N GLU A 303 -39.90 -9.71 2.67
CA GLU A 303 -39.87 -8.52 1.81
C GLU A 303 -38.41 -8.16 1.41
N GLU A 304 -37.49 -8.21 2.38
CA GLU A 304 -36.07 -8.01 2.11
C GLU A 304 -35.56 -8.99 1.03
N ARG A 305 -35.97 -10.27 1.07
CA ARG A 305 -35.60 -11.26 0.06
C ARG A 305 -36.11 -10.92 -1.34
N LYS A 306 -37.32 -10.37 -1.47
CA LYS A 306 -37.85 -9.94 -2.77
C LYS A 306 -36.99 -8.82 -3.37
N ILE A 307 -36.59 -7.84 -2.52
CA ILE A 307 -35.69 -6.75 -2.95
C ILE A 307 -34.34 -7.31 -3.38
N ILE A 308 -33.74 -8.19 -2.56
CA ILE A 308 -32.46 -8.82 -2.87
C ILE A 308 -32.48 -9.54 -4.22
N ARG A 309 -33.54 -10.34 -4.50
CA ARG A 309 -33.71 -11.02 -5.79
C ARG A 309 -33.79 -10.04 -6.96
N SER A 310 -34.50 -8.92 -6.78
CA SER A 310 -34.60 -7.89 -7.81
C SER A 310 -33.23 -7.26 -8.12
N VAL A 311 -32.44 -6.94 -7.10
CA VAL A 311 -31.09 -6.39 -7.26
C VAL A 311 -30.15 -7.40 -7.92
N ILE A 312 -30.19 -8.68 -7.50
CA ILE A 312 -29.40 -9.74 -8.13
C ILE A 312 -29.78 -9.86 -9.61
N ALA A 313 -31.07 -9.95 -9.94
CA ALA A 313 -31.55 -10.09 -11.32
C ALA A 313 -31.11 -8.89 -12.20
N LYS A 314 -31.18 -7.67 -11.67
CA LYS A 314 -30.70 -6.45 -12.34
C LYS A 314 -29.22 -6.52 -12.65
N ASN A 315 -28.41 -6.84 -11.64
CA ASN A 315 -26.95 -6.78 -11.74
C ASN A 315 -26.35 -7.96 -12.51
N MET A 316 -27.06 -9.10 -12.61
CA MET A 316 -26.62 -10.32 -13.31
C MET A 316 -27.23 -10.50 -14.70
N LYS A 317 -28.02 -9.53 -15.19
CA LYS A 317 -28.79 -9.63 -16.44
C LYS A 317 -27.95 -10.06 -17.66
N ASN A 318 -26.69 -9.66 -17.73
CA ASN A 318 -25.82 -9.90 -18.87
C ASN A 318 -24.89 -11.11 -18.69
N LEU A 319 -25.01 -11.86 -17.58
CA LEU A 319 -24.17 -13.03 -17.32
C LEU A 319 -24.69 -14.23 -18.09
N ALA A 320 -23.81 -14.97 -18.80
CA ALA A 320 -24.19 -16.13 -19.56
C ALA A 320 -24.60 -17.30 -18.63
N GLU A 321 -25.69 -17.99 -18.96
CA GLU A 321 -26.19 -19.10 -18.15
C GLU A 321 -25.18 -20.23 -17.97
N GLU A 322 -24.36 -20.49 -18.98
CA GLU A 322 -23.28 -21.51 -18.96
C GLU A 322 -22.18 -21.22 -17.94
N ASP A 323 -21.98 -19.96 -17.57
CA ASP A 323 -20.99 -19.54 -16.59
C ASP A 323 -21.52 -19.59 -15.15
N LEU A 324 -22.85 -19.58 -14.92
CA LEU A 324 -23.46 -19.49 -13.59
C LEU A 324 -23.01 -20.58 -12.62
N VAL A 325 -22.90 -21.81 -13.08
CA VAL A 325 -22.52 -22.97 -12.26
C VAL A 325 -21.07 -22.84 -11.80
N VAL A 326 -20.16 -22.46 -12.72
CA VAL A 326 -18.72 -22.31 -12.43
C VAL A 326 -18.46 -21.13 -11.51
N LEU A 327 -19.29 -20.09 -11.62
CA LEU A 327 -19.23 -18.90 -10.76
C LEU A 327 -19.78 -19.15 -9.35
N GLY A 328 -20.40 -20.32 -9.09
CA GLY A 328 -21.06 -20.60 -7.81
C GLY A 328 -22.28 -19.70 -7.55
N TYR A 329 -22.92 -19.21 -8.62
CA TYR A 329 -24.01 -18.23 -8.56
C TYR A 329 -25.15 -18.66 -7.62
N TYR A 330 -25.59 -19.90 -7.68
CA TYR A 330 -26.75 -20.36 -6.90
C TYR A 330 -26.50 -20.36 -5.40
N GLU A 331 -25.31 -20.81 -4.95
CA GLU A 331 -24.91 -20.75 -3.54
C GLU A 331 -24.74 -19.30 -3.07
N TRP A 332 -24.11 -18.46 -3.89
CA TRP A 332 -23.94 -17.04 -3.62
C TRP A 332 -25.29 -16.31 -3.53
N ALA A 333 -26.24 -16.56 -4.43
CA ALA A 333 -27.56 -15.93 -4.40
C ALA A 333 -28.38 -16.37 -3.18
N ASP A 334 -28.36 -17.68 -2.81
CA ASP A 334 -29.03 -18.19 -1.59
C ASP A 334 -28.44 -17.53 -0.32
N ALA A 335 -27.11 -17.34 -0.28
CA ALA A 335 -26.48 -16.64 0.83
C ALA A 335 -26.93 -15.19 0.96
N LEU A 336 -26.98 -14.45 -0.15
CA LEU A 336 -27.47 -13.08 -0.18
C LEU A 336 -28.91 -12.97 0.24
N GLU A 337 -29.80 -13.87 -0.22
CA GLU A 337 -31.20 -13.94 0.19
C GLU A 337 -31.37 -14.15 1.70
N ARG A 338 -30.39 -14.77 2.36
CA ARG A 338 -30.35 -14.94 3.83
C ARG A 338 -29.63 -13.80 4.55
N GLY A 339 -29.16 -12.77 3.84
CA GLY A 339 -28.46 -11.62 4.39
C GLY A 339 -26.99 -11.86 4.73
N ILE A 340 -26.34 -12.85 4.08
CA ILE A 340 -24.97 -13.29 4.33
C ILE A 340 -24.18 -13.20 3.03
N ALA A 341 -22.93 -12.72 3.10
CA ALA A 341 -22.07 -12.64 1.91
C ALA A 341 -20.59 -12.89 2.23
N ALA A 342 -19.84 -13.31 1.23
CA ALA A 342 -18.38 -13.17 1.19
C ALA A 342 -18.01 -11.93 0.36
N HIS A 343 -16.88 -11.28 0.70
CA HIS A 343 -16.32 -10.18 -0.08
C HIS A 343 -14.79 -10.27 -0.13
N HIS A 344 -14.24 -10.68 -1.26
CA HIS A 344 -12.79 -10.83 -1.46
C HIS A 344 -12.40 -10.71 -2.93
N ALA A 345 -11.11 -10.54 -3.21
CA ALA A 345 -10.59 -10.36 -4.56
C ALA A 345 -10.77 -11.56 -5.51
N GLY A 346 -11.16 -12.73 -4.98
CA GLY A 346 -11.47 -13.93 -5.77
C GLY A 346 -12.88 -13.95 -6.36
N LEU A 347 -13.76 -13.01 -5.98
CA LEU A 347 -15.11 -12.89 -6.54
C LEU A 347 -15.11 -12.07 -7.84
N LEU A 348 -16.08 -12.37 -8.69
CA LEU A 348 -16.35 -11.57 -9.89
C LEU A 348 -16.66 -10.11 -9.48
N PRO A 349 -16.19 -9.09 -10.21
CA PRO A 349 -16.49 -7.68 -9.90
C PRO A 349 -17.98 -7.40 -9.69
N ALA A 350 -18.85 -7.93 -10.58
CA ALA A 350 -20.29 -7.76 -10.45
C ALA A 350 -20.86 -8.35 -9.14
N PHE A 351 -20.33 -9.49 -8.68
CA PHE A 351 -20.75 -10.08 -7.39
C PHE A 351 -20.36 -9.16 -6.23
N LYS A 352 -19.15 -8.57 -6.26
CA LYS A 352 -18.72 -7.63 -5.23
C LYS A 352 -19.58 -6.39 -5.19
N VAL A 353 -19.83 -5.77 -6.34
CA VAL A 353 -20.69 -4.58 -6.45
C VAL A 353 -22.10 -4.88 -5.91
N THR A 354 -22.66 -6.05 -6.22
CA THR A 354 -23.98 -6.45 -5.69
C THR A 354 -23.96 -6.63 -4.17
N VAL A 355 -22.92 -7.23 -3.61
CA VAL A 355 -22.76 -7.34 -2.14
C VAL A 355 -22.66 -5.95 -1.51
N GLU A 356 -21.88 -5.05 -2.10
CA GLU A 356 -21.68 -3.68 -1.62
C GLU A 356 -23.00 -2.89 -1.65
N GLU A 357 -23.77 -2.97 -2.75
CA GLU A 357 -25.09 -2.34 -2.89
C GLU A 357 -26.08 -2.85 -1.83
N LEU A 358 -26.19 -4.16 -1.68
CA LEU A 358 -27.11 -4.78 -0.71
C LEU A 358 -26.71 -4.51 0.75
N PHE A 359 -25.40 -4.42 1.03
CA PHE A 359 -24.92 -4.09 2.37
C PHE A 359 -25.20 -2.62 2.71
N GLN A 360 -25.01 -1.69 1.78
CA GLN A 360 -25.34 -0.28 1.96
C GLN A 360 -26.83 -0.07 2.21
N GLN A 361 -27.69 -0.88 1.57
CA GLN A 361 -29.15 -0.89 1.81
C GLN A 361 -29.54 -1.60 3.12
N GLY A 362 -28.60 -2.17 3.87
CA GLY A 362 -28.85 -2.89 5.12
C GLY A 362 -29.51 -4.27 4.94
N LEU A 363 -29.56 -4.78 3.71
CA LEU A 363 -30.18 -6.06 3.34
C LEU A 363 -29.22 -7.23 3.58
N VAL A 364 -27.93 -7.07 3.30
CA VAL A 364 -26.90 -7.99 3.76
C VAL A 364 -26.41 -7.53 5.13
N LYS A 365 -26.47 -8.41 6.12
CA LYS A 365 -26.22 -8.09 7.54
C LYS A 365 -24.95 -8.74 8.08
N ALA A 366 -24.41 -9.76 7.41
CA ALA A 366 -23.14 -10.41 7.77
C ALA A 366 -22.26 -10.58 6.53
N VAL A 367 -21.07 -9.98 6.57
CA VAL A 367 -20.09 -10.07 5.48
C VAL A 367 -18.79 -10.68 6.01
N PHE A 368 -18.29 -11.71 5.34
CA PHE A 368 -16.97 -12.31 5.58
C PHE A 368 -16.01 -11.76 4.53
N ALA A 369 -14.98 -11.02 4.96
CA ALA A 369 -14.13 -10.28 4.03
C ALA A 369 -12.63 -10.50 4.28
N THR A 370 -11.84 -10.29 3.21
CA THR A 370 -10.39 -10.11 3.32
C THR A 370 -10.05 -8.64 3.55
N GLU A 371 -8.80 -8.34 3.90
CA GLU A 371 -8.31 -6.97 4.16
C GLU A 371 -8.59 -5.98 3.02
N THR A 372 -8.76 -6.48 1.78
CA THR A 372 -9.06 -5.63 0.61
C THR A 372 -10.36 -4.82 0.74
N LEU A 373 -11.31 -5.28 1.55
CA LEU A 373 -12.53 -4.52 1.85
C LEU A 373 -12.24 -3.30 2.74
N ALA A 374 -11.25 -3.38 3.61
CA ALA A 374 -10.85 -2.24 4.45
C ALA A 374 -10.21 -1.11 3.64
N LEU A 375 -9.68 -1.43 2.46
CA LEU A 375 -8.95 -0.52 1.61
C LEU A 375 -9.91 0.24 0.69
N GLY A 376 -10.50 1.31 1.20
CA GLY A 376 -11.12 2.35 0.36
C GLY A 376 -12.59 2.16 -0.03
N ILE A 377 -13.21 0.99 0.12
CA ILE A 377 -14.64 0.81 -0.19
C ILE A 377 -15.49 1.38 0.96
N ASN A 378 -16.47 2.22 0.64
CA ASN A 378 -17.37 2.79 1.65
C ASN A 378 -18.43 1.77 2.07
N MET A 379 -18.04 0.82 2.91
CA MET A 379 -18.94 -0.15 3.55
C MET A 379 -18.75 -0.10 5.07
N PRO A 380 -19.30 0.91 5.76
CA PRO A 380 -19.26 0.94 7.21
C PRO A 380 -20.28 -0.03 7.81
N ALA A 381 -19.89 -0.76 8.86
CA ALA A 381 -20.73 -1.68 9.60
C ALA A 381 -20.96 -1.15 11.02
N ARG A 382 -21.96 -1.66 11.75
CA ARG A 382 -22.08 -1.41 13.18
C ARG A 382 -20.92 -2.09 13.93
N THR A 383 -20.57 -3.32 13.49
CA THR A 383 -19.53 -4.14 14.14
C THR A 383 -18.51 -4.63 13.14
N VAL A 384 -17.25 -4.61 13.54
CA VAL A 384 -16.15 -5.28 12.87
C VAL A 384 -15.64 -6.41 13.74
N VAL A 385 -15.51 -7.60 13.17
CA VAL A 385 -14.94 -8.79 13.84
C VAL A 385 -13.58 -9.11 13.23
N LEU A 386 -12.57 -9.30 14.06
CA LEU A 386 -11.25 -9.78 13.65
C LEU A 386 -11.06 -11.22 14.11
N GLU A 387 -11.01 -12.16 13.16
CA GLU A 387 -10.85 -13.59 13.47
C GLU A 387 -9.44 -13.91 13.97
N LYS A 388 -8.43 -13.23 13.41
CA LYS A 388 -7.01 -13.34 13.77
C LYS A 388 -6.34 -11.97 13.69
N LEU A 389 -5.21 -11.84 14.42
CA LEU A 389 -4.35 -10.65 14.36
C LEU A 389 -3.03 -10.91 13.60
N SER A 390 -3.00 -11.95 12.80
CA SER A 390 -1.87 -12.28 11.91
C SER A 390 -2.37 -12.65 10.52
N LYS A 391 -1.57 -12.31 9.51
CA LYS A 391 -1.85 -12.59 8.10
C LYS A 391 -0.62 -13.17 7.40
N TRP A 392 -0.85 -13.83 6.27
CA TRP A 392 0.21 -14.31 5.40
C TRP A 392 0.70 -13.17 4.48
N ASN A 393 2.02 -12.91 4.46
CA ASN A 393 2.62 -11.83 3.65
C ASN A 393 3.29 -12.34 2.34
N GLY A 394 3.13 -13.61 2.01
CA GLY A 394 3.83 -14.27 0.88
C GLY A 394 4.95 -15.19 1.34
N GLU A 395 5.61 -14.90 2.45
CA GLU A 395 6.74 -15.66 3.00
C GLU A 395 6.40 -16.34 4.32
N GLY A 396 5.53 -15.73 5.13
CA GLY A 396 5.19 -16.23 6.46
C GLY A 396 4.01 -15.52 7.10
N HIS A 397 3.60 -16.00 8.28
CA HIS A 397 2.60 -15.34 9.10
C HIS A 397 3.23 -14.16 9.84
N VAL A 398 2.73 -12.94 9.58
CA VAL A 398 3.13 -11.69 10.25
C VAL A 398 1.96 -11.10 11.03
N ALA A 399 2.24 -10.48 12.17
CA ALA A 399 1.23 -9.74 12.91
C ALA A 399 0.74 -8.54 12.09
N ILE A 400 -0.55 -8.19 12.22
CA ILE A 400 -1.08 -6.97 11.63
C ILE A 400 -0.46 -5.75 12.31
N SER A 401 -0.17 -4.73 11.51
CA SER A 401 0.36 -3.46 12.02
C SER A 401 -0.75 -2.62 12.70
N PRO A 402 -0.39 -1.66 13.56
CA PRO A 402 -1.38 -0.73 14.14
C PRO A 402 -2.18 0.03 13.09
N GLY A 403 -1.55 0.39 11.95
CA GLY A 403 -2.24 1.04 10.83
C GLY A 403 -3.31 0.16 10.22
N GLU A 404 -3.01 -1.11 9.94
CA GLU A 404 -3.97 -2.08 9.42
C GLU A 404 -5.10 -2.32 10.43
N TYR A 405 -4.78 -2.50 11.71
CA TYR A 405 -5.79 -2.63 12.77
C TYR A 405 -6.75 -1.43 12.78
N THR A 406 -6.22 -0.22 12.71
CA THR A 406 -7.01 1.03 12.68
C THR A 406 -7.87 1.12 11.42
N GLN A 407 -7.36 0.73 10.25
CA GLN A 407 -8.14 0.70 9.00
C GLN A 407 -9.27 -0.32 9.04
N LEU A 408 -9.00 -1.53 9.54
CA LEU A 408 -10.01 -2.60 9.69
C LEU A 408 -11.11 -2.17 10.66
N THR A 409 -10.75 -1.80 11.89
CA THR A 409 -11.69 -1.38 12.93
C THR A 409 -12.32 -0.02 12.67
N GLY A 410 -11.69 0.78 11.81
CA GLY A 410 -12.21 2.05 11.30
C GLY A 410 -13.52 1.94 10.55
N ARG A 411 -13.87 0.74 10.08
CA ARG A 411 -15.15 0.45 9.41
C ARG A 411 -16.32 0.28 10.39
N ALA A 412 -16.08 0.13 11.69
CA ALA A 412 -17.13 0.03 12.69
C ALA A 412 -17.74 1.39 13.02
N GLY A 413 -19.08 1.49 13.17
CA GLY A 413 -19.81 2.71 13.47
C GLY A 413 -20.16 3.54 12.24
N ARG A 414 -21.43 3.56 11.85
CA ARG A 414 -21.97 4.29 10.70
C ARG A 414 -22.38 5.69 11.15
N ARG A 415 -21.73 6.74 10.62
CA ARG A 415 -22.05 8.14 10.95
C ARG A 415 -23.51 8.45 10.61
N GLY A 416 -24.23 9.07 11.55
CA GLY A 416 -25.63 9.43 11.40
C GLY A 416 -26.63 8.28 11.57
N ILE A 417 -26.15 7.04 11.79
CA ILE A 417 -26.99 5.85 11.98
C ILE A 417 -26.71 5.20 13.33
N ASP A 418 -25.45 4.91 13.65
CA ASP A 418 -25.05 4.24 14.87
C ASP A 418 -24.59 5.26 15.91
N ILE A 419 -24.97 5.02 17.18
CA ILE A 419 -24.49 5.81 18.33
C ILE A 419 -23.07 5.39 18.67
N GLU A 420 -22.73 4.11 18.43
CA GLU A 420 -21.45 3.48 18.74
C GLU A 420 -21.07 2.47 17.67
N GLY A 421 -19.77 2.27 17.49
CA GLY A 421 -19.19 1.19 16.69
C GLY A 421 -18.49 0.17 17.58
N ASN A 422 -18.47 -1.08 17.16
CA ASN A 422 -17.91 -2.17 17.96
C ASN A 422 -16.82 -2.91 17.18
N ALA A 423 -15.65 -3.08 17.80
CA ALA A 423 -14.57 -3.95 17.30
C ALA A 423 -14.47 -5.18 18.19
N VAL A 424 -14.72 -6.35 17.64
CA VAL A 424 -14.73 -7.62 18.34
C VAL A 424 -13.56 -8.49 17.87
N ILE A 425 -12.70 -8.90 18.78
CA ILE A 425 -11.58 -9.78 18.49
C ILE A 425 -11.93 -11.18 18.99
N LEU A 426 -11.86 -12.18 18.12
CA LEU A 426 -12.12 -13.56 18.53
C LEU A 426 -10.91 -14.10 19.29
N TRP A 427 -11.13 -14.49 20.54
CA TRP A 427 -10.07 -15.05 21.36
C TRP A 427 -9.62 -16.42 20.83
N ASN A 428 -8.32 -16.66 20.82
CA ASN A 428 -7.69 -17.93 20.55
C ASN A 428 -6.44 -18.10 21.44
N ASN A 429 -5.86 -19.30 21.47
CA ASN A 429 -4.72 -19.59 22.35
C ASN A 429 -3.43 -18.82 22.03
N ASP A 430 -3.33 -18.25 20.83
CA ASP A 430 -2.17 -17.45 20.39
C ASP A 430 -2.36 -15.95 20.65
N LEU A 431 -3.52 -15.55 21.20
CA LEU A 431 -3.83 -14.16 21.47
C LEU A 431 -3.26 -13.75 22.84
N ASP A 432 -2.56 -12.63 22.86
CA ASP A 432 -2.11 -11.92 24.05
C ASP A 432 -2.90 -10.61 24.21
N SER A 433 -3.66 -10.50 25.28
CA SER A 433 -4.50 -9.32 25.55
C SER A 433 -3.70 -8.03 25.65
N THR A 434 -2.42 -8.10 26.11
CA THR A 434 -1.51 -6.95 26.18
C THR A 434 -1.14 -6.45 24.79
N SER A 435 -0.83 -7.37 23.88
CA SER A 435 -0.54 -7.04 22.47
C SER A 435 -1.77 -6.47 21.77
N VAL A 436 -2.95 -7.02 22.01
CA VAL A 436 -4.23 -6.47 21.50
C VAL A 436 -4.48 -5.07 22.02
N GLY A 437 -4.29 -4.85 23.32
CA GLY A 437 -4.42 -3.54 23.95
C GLY A 437 -3.45 -2.51 23.35
N GLY A 438 -2.21 -2.93 23.06
CA GLY A 438 -1.21 -2.11 22.37
C GLY A 438 -1.66 -1.69 20.96
N LEU A 439 -2.16 -2.63 20.17
CA LEU A 439 -2.71 -2.34 18.83
C LEU A 439 -3.92 -1.40 18.91
N ALA A 440 -4.86 -1.67 19.82
CA ALA A 440 -6.09 -0.90 20.00
C ALA A 440 -5.85 0.53 20.53
N SER A 441 -4.79 0.72 21.31
CA SER A 441 -4.39 2.04 21.86
C SER A 441 -3.59 2.87 20.86
N THR A 442 -3.00 2.26 19.83
CA THR A 442 -2.20 2.95 18.82
C THR A 442 -3.10 3.44 17.70
N ARG A 443 -3.51 4.70 17.76
CA ARG A 443 -4.47 5.31 16.82
C ARG A 443 -3.83 5.84 15.55
N THR A 444 -2.51 6.01 15.54
CA THR A 444 -1.77 6.61 14.44
C THR A 444 -0.57 5.77 14.08
N TYR A 445 -0.14 5.80 12.83
CA TYR A 445 1.05 5.13 12.33
C TYR A 445 1.86 6.08 11.43
N PRO A 446 3.20 5.93 11.39
CA PRO A 446 4.02 6.81 10.56
C PRO A 446 3.86 6.50 9.08
N LEU A 447 3.60 7.53 8.29
CA LEU A 447 3.64 7.49 6.84
C LEU A 447 5.09 7.44 6.39
N LYS A 448 5.52 6.31 5.82
CA LYS A 448 6.85 6.13 5.26
C LYS A 448 6.76 6.05 3.76
N SER A 449 7.59 6.82 3.07
CA SER A 449 7.67 6.74 1.62
C SER A 449 8.16 5.37 1.15
N SER A 450 7.53 4.84 0.11
CA SER A 450 7.96 3.66 -0.64
C SER A 450 8.62 4.03 -1.98
N PHE A 451 8.85 5.31 -2.24
CA PHE A 451 9.31 5.84 -3.51
C PHE A 451 10.67 5.28 -3.94
N LYS A 452 10.70 4.73 -5.14
CA LYS A 452 11.91 4.23 -5.79
C LYS A 452 11.83 4.52 -7.28
N PRO A 453 12.83 5.16 -7.92
CA PRO A 453 12.87 5.30 -9.37
C PRO A 453 12.79 3.95 -10.09
N THR A 454 11.98 3.87 -11.15
CA THR A 454 11.86 2.74 -12.09
C THR A 454 12.46 3.09 -13.44
N TYR A 455 12.60 2.13 -14.36
CA TYR A 455 13.12 2.40 -15.70
C TYR A 455 12.17 3.29 -16.49
N ASN A 456 10.87 2.99 -16.49
CA ASN A 456 9.86 3.81 -17.17
C ASN A 456 9.82 5.24 -16.61
N MET A 457 9.79 5.41 -15.29
CA MET A 457 9.84 6.74 -14.65
C MET A 457 11.10 7.50 -15.10
N SER A 458 12.26 6.86 -15.01
CA SER A 458 13.55 7.50 -15.31
C SER A 458 13.62 7.96 -16.77
N ILE A 459 13.17 7.15 -17.72
CA ILE A 459 13.16 7.50 -19.13
C ILE A 459 12.19 8.66 -19.43
N ASN A 460 11.02 8.66 -18.81
CA ASN A 460 10.04 9.74 -18.96
C ASN A 460 10.58 11.06 -18.39
N LEU A 461 11.18 11.03 -17.20
CA LEU A 461 11.79 12.22 -16.59
C LEU A 461 12.94 12.78 -17.42
N ILE A 462 13.84 11.91 -17.92
CA ILE A 462 14.92 12.33 -18.80
C ILE A 462 14.37 12.95 -20.08
N SER A 463 13.31 12.36 -20.67
CA SER A 463 12.65 12.85 -21.87
C SER A 463 12.06 14.26 -21.71
N GLN A 464 11.47 14.55 -20.56
CA GLN A 464 10.78 15.81 -20.31
C GLN A 464 11.70 16.93 -19.80
N PHE A 465 12.63 16.58 -18.91
CA PHE A 465 13.39 17.56 -18.15
C PHE A 465 14.91 17.51 -18.40
N GLY A 466 15.41 16.46 -19.05
CA GLY A 466 16.84 16.12 -19.11
C GLY A 466 17.35 15.53 -17.78
N SER A 467 18.47 14.83 -17.82
CA SER A 467 19.00 14.07 -16.67
C SER A 467 19.27 14.93 -15.42
N SER A 468 19.81 16.13 -15.59
CA SER A 468 20.14 16.99 -14.44
C SER A 468 18.90 17.43 -13.66
N ARG A 469 17.88 17.94 -14.37
CA ARG A 469 16.63 18.35 -13.73
C ARG A 469 15.84 17.17 -13.20
N ALA A 470 15.83 16.04 -13.92
CA ALA A 470 15.20 14.82 -13.46
C ALA A 470 15.81 14.36 -12.11
N ARG A 471 17.12 14.39 -12.00
CA ARG A 471 17.84 14.06 -10.76
C ARG A 471 17.44 14.97 -9.61
N THR A 472 17.46 16.30 -9.82
CA THR A 472 17.07 17.30 -8.82
C THR A 472 15.61 17.11 -8.39
N SER A 473 14.71 16.84 -9.34
CA SER A 473 13.29 16.57 -9.05
C SER A 473 13.10 15.34 -8.17
N LEU A 474 13.86 14.27 -8.41
CA LEU A 474 13.83 13.08 -7.58
C LEU A 474 14.38 13.30 -6.15
N GLU A 475 15.32 14.23 -5.99
CA GLU A 475 15.83 14.67 -4.69
C GLU A 475 14.75 15.41 -3.87
N SER A 476 13.69 15.92 -4.50
CA SER A 476 12.53 16.52 -3.82
C SER A 476 11.51 15.50 -3.31
N SER A 477 11.72 14.18 -3.50
CA SER A 477 10.80 13.13 -3.03
C SER A 477 10.69 13.10 -1.51
N LEU A 478 9.53 12.64 -1.00
CA LEU A 478 9.35 12.39 0.44
C LEU A 478 10.35 11.37 0.96
N ALA A 479 10.70 10.35 0.13
CA ALA A 479 11.74 9.38 0.50
C ALA A 479 13.06 10.05 0.81
N GLN A 480 13.50 11.01 -0.03
CA GLN A 480 14.74 11.75 0.20
C GLN A 480 14.60 12.72 1.38
N PHE A 481 13.47 13.43 1.50
CA PHE A 481 13.17 14.31 2.62
C PHE A 481 13.24 13.58 3.97
N GLN A 482 12.64 12.40 4.06
CA GLN A 482 12.70 11.56 5.27
C GLN A 482 14.11 11.03 5.53
N ALA A 483 14.86 10.68 4.50
CA ALA A 483 16.26 10.26 4.62
C ALA A 483 17.13 11.40 5.17
N ASP A 484 16.96 12.62 4.65
CA ASP A 484 17.71 13.80 5.07
C ASP A 484 17.39 14.21 6.52
N LYS A 485 16.12 14.18 6.91
CA LYS A 485 15.68 14.43 8.29
C LYS A 485 16.31 13.42 9.28
N ALA A 486 16.39 12.16 8.89
CA ALA A 486 17.08 11.13 9.67
C ALA A 486 18.60 11.39 9.77
N VAL A 487 19.23 11.91 8.71
CA VAL A 487 20.65 12.28 8.70
C VAL A 487 20.94 13.39 9.71
N VAL A 488 20.08 14.40 9.83
CA VAL A 488 20.23 15.48 10.82
C VAL A 488 20.25 14.92 12.24
N GLY A 489 19.40 13.95 12.56
CA GLY A 489 19.39 13.26 13.86
C GLY A 489 20.69 12.51 14.13
N LEU A 490 21.20 11.77 13.14
CA LEU A 490 22.48 11.05 13.23
C LEU A 490 23.67 12.02 13.39
N ALA A 491 23.68 13.15 12.67
CA ALA A 491 24.72 14.16 12.79
C ALA A 491 24.76 14.80 14.18
N LYS A 492 23.60 15.05 14.81
CA LYS A 492 23.54 15.50 16.21
C LYS A 492 24.14 14.47 17.18
N GLN A 493 23.86 13.19 16.94
CA GLN A 493 24.41 12.10 17.76
C GLN A 493 25.92 11.97 17.58
N ILE A 494 26.43 12.11 16.34
CA ILE A 494 27.88 12.14 16.07
C ILE A 494 28.54 13.25 16.86
N ARG A 495 28.07 14.51 16.77
CA ARG A 495 28.63 15.64 17.51
C ARG A 495 28.65 15.40 19.01
N LYS A 496 27.58 14.82 19.57
CA LYS A 496 27.53 14.46 21.00
C LYS A 496 28.58 13.39 21.33
N ASN A 497 28.72 12.37 20.53
CA ASN A 497 29.68 11.30 20.76
C ASN A 497 31.12 11.79 20.53
N GLU A 498 31.37 12.71 19.59
CA GLU A 498 32.66 13.37 19.40
C GLU A 498 33.09 14.14 20.62
N GLY A 499 32.21 14.97 21.19
CA GLY A 499 32.50 15.69 22.45
C GLY A 499 32.83 14.73 23.61
N ALA A 500 32.01 13.68 23.78
CA ALA A 500 32.28 12.70 24.85
C ALA A 500 33.57 11.89 24.61
N ARG A 501 33.90 11.57 23.35
CA ARG A 501 35.19 10.93 22.97
C ARG A 501 36.39 11.82 23.30
N ASP A 502 36.31 13.09 22.94
CA ASP A 502 37.40 14.05 23.12
C ASP A 502 37.63 14.32 24.64
N ASP A 503 36.56 14.37 25.42
CA ASP A 503 36.66 14.45 26.91
C ASP A 503 37.39 13.22 27.49
N LEU A 504 37.05 12.00 26.98
CA LEU A 504 37.73 10.79 27.44
C LEU A 504 39.19 10.73 26.97
N PHE A 505 39.52 11.18 25.76
CA PHE A 505 40.92 11.31 25.34
C PHE A 505 41.69 12.33 26.20
N ASN A 506 41.08 13.46 26.52
CA ASN A 506 41.68 14.43 27.44
C ASN A 506 41.92 13.84 28.83
N GLN A 507 40.99 13.05 29.36
CA GLN A 507 41.13 12.34 30.64
C GLN A 507 42.20 11.23 30.60
N SER A 508 42.51 10.69 29.42
CA SER A 508 43.51 9.65 29.23
C SER A 508 44.91 10.21 28.94
N LYS A 509 45.13 11.54 28.97
CA LYS A 509 46.44 12.15 28.76
C LYS A 509 47.44 11.64 29.76
N CYS A 510 48.65 11.37 29.27
CA CYS A 510 49.76 10.86 30.06
C CYS A 510 50.90 11.85 30.01
N ASP A 511 51.48 12.22 31.18
CA ASP A 511 52.58 13.17 31.28
C ASP A 511 53.88 12.64 30.61
N GLN A 512 53.98 11.35 30.36
CA GLN A 512 55.13 10.70 29.75
C GLN A 512 55.12 10.70 28.23
N GLY A 513 53.92 10.89 27.58
CA GLY A 513 53.82 10.89 26.13
C GLY A 513 52.37 10.77 25.63
N ASP A 514 52.22 10.60 24.30
CA ASP A 514 50.89 10.44 23.67
C ASP A 514 50.27 9.08 23.99
N PHE A 515 49.32 9.06 24.92
CA PHE A 515 48.62 7.83 25.27
C PHE A 515 47.61 7.41 24.25
N VAL A 516 47.12 8.31 23.39
CA VAL A 516 46.20 7.97 22.27
C VAL A 516 46.92 7.08 21.26
N GLU A 517 48.17 7.43 20.91
CA GLU A 517 48.97 6.58 20.02
C GLU A 517 49.25 5.22 20.66
N TYR A 518 49.63 5.18 21.95
CA TYR A 518 49.84 3.93 22.67
C TYR A 518 48.62 3.04 22.70
N SER A 519 47.43 3.60 22.97
CA SER A 519 46.19 2.87 23.02
C SER A 519 45.73 2.38 21.64
N SER A 520 46.03 3.13 20.56
CA SER A 520 45.72 2.73 19.19
C SER A 520 46.56 1.52 18.77
N MET A 521 47.82 1.46 19.14
CA MET A 521 48.67 0.28 18.94
C MET A 521 48.12 -0.96 19.66
N ARG A 522 47.64 -0.80 20.90
CA ARG A 522 47.00 -1.87 21.68
C ARG A 522 45.72 -2.37 21.00
N ALA A 523 44.90 -1.49 20.48
CA ALA A 523 43.68 -1.84 19.76
C ALA A 523 43.96 -2.54 18.43
N ALA A 524 44.99 -2.08 17.68
CA ALA A 524 45.42 -2.71 16.44
C ALA A 524 45.88 -4.17 16.67
N ILE A 525 46.68 -4.42 17.70
CA ILE A 525 47.06 -5.80 18.09
C ILE A 525 45.82 -6.67 18.34
N LYS A 526 44.85 -6.19 19.14
CA LYS A 526 43.61 -6.92 19.49
C LYS A 526 42.77 -7.24 18.25
N LYS A 527 42.70 -6.31 17.30
CA LYS A 527 42.03 -6.50 16.01
C LYS A 527 42.74 -7.56 15.17
N LEU A 528 44.05 -7.46 14.98
CA LEU A 528 44.86 -8.40 14.22
C LEU A 528 44.82 -9.81 14.82
N GLU A 529 44.84 -9.95 16.15
CA GLU A 529 44.68 -11.24 16.84
C GLU A 529 43.28 -11.86 16.58
N THR A 530 42.26 -11.04 16.43
CA THR A 530 40.91 -11.52 16.08
C THR A 530 40.84 -11.96 14.62
N ASP A 531 41.46 -11.19 13.72
CA ASP A 531 41.49 -11.46 12.27
C ASP A 531 42.38 -12.69 11.96
N SER A 532 43.46 -12.90 12.70
CA SER A 532 44.31 -14.11 12.62
C SER A 532 43.53 -15.40 12.94
N LYS A 533 42.55 -15.33 13.87
CA LYS A 533 41.67 -16.48 14.19
C LYS A 533 40.67 -16.80 13.09
N ARG A 534 40.33 -15.81 12.24
CA ARG A 534 39.33 -15.94 11.16
C ARG A 534 39.92 -16.37 9.83
N SER A 535 41.20 -16.08 9.55
CA SER A 535 41.85 -16.35 8.25
C SER A 535 43.16 -17.11 8.39
N LYS A 536 43.16 -18.39 8.03
CA LYS A 536 44.35 -19.25 8.05
C LYS A 536 45.38 -18.89 6.98
N ARG A 537 45.00 -18.28 5.87
CA ARG A 537 45.90 -17.98 4.73
C ARG A 537 46.85 -16.79 4.94
N LYS A 538 46.52 -15.84 5.82
CA LYS A 538 47.36 -14.62 6.07
C LYS A 538 47.97 -14.62 7.46
N ARG A 539 48.00 -15.74 8.13
CA ARG A 539 48.40 -15.84 9.55
C ARG A 539 49.84 -15.37 9.78
N HIS A 540 50.76 -15.71 8.89
CA HIS A 540 52.17 -15.35 9.05
C HIS A 540 52.39 -13.82 8.90
N GLU A 541 51.81 -13.20 7.88
CA GLU A 541 51.87 -11.73 7.68
C GLU A 541 51.29 -10.99 8.89
N ILE A 542 50.17 -11.47 9.42
CA ILE A 542 49.48 -10.88 10.59
C ILE A 542 50.37 -11.05 11.85
N GLU A 543 51.03 -12.18 12.04
CA GLU A 543 51.93 -12.42 13.17
C GLU A 543 53.18 -11.53 13.12
N GLU A 544 53.76 -11.27 11.93
CA GLU A 544 54.86 -10.32 11.75
C GLU A 544 54.41 -8.89 12.05
N GLU A 545 53.26 -8.48 11.58
CA GLU A 545 52.70 -7.16 11.85
C GLU A 545 52.42 -6.95 13.37
N ILE A 546 51.83 -7.93 14.04
CA ILE A 546 51.66 -7.93 15.51
C ILE A 546 53.01 -7.79 16.19
N GLY A 547 54.06 -8.50 15.75
CA GLY A 547 55.39 -8.42 16.29
C GLY A 547 55.99 -7.02 16.19
N SER A 548 55.84 -6.38 15.02
CA SER A 548 56.29 -5.03 14.77
C SER A 548 55.60 -4.00 15.67
N ILE A 549 54.27 -4.08 15.79
CA ILE A 549 53.48 -3.16 16.63
C ILE A 549 53.83 -3.38 18.12
N ARG A 550 54.01 -4.62 18.60
CA ARG A 550 54.48 -4.91 19.96
C ARG A 550 55.83 -4.30 20.28
N LYS A 551 56.80 -4.33 19.32
CA LYS A 551 58.08 -3.71 19.47
C LYS A 551 57.97 -2.20 19.59
N ARG A 552 57.20 -1.53 18.76
CA ARG A 552 56.89 -0.10 18.85
C ARG A 552 56.25 0.26 20.17
N MET A 553 55.26 -0.51 20.61
CA MET A 553 54.55 -0.30 21.86
C MET A 553 55.47 -0.42 23.08
N LYS A 554 56.41 -1.37 23.09
CA LYS A 554 57.41 -1.47 24.19
C LYS A 554 58.39 -0.28 24.26
N ASN A 555 58.69 0.33 23.13
CA ASN A 555 59.59 1.47 23.01
C ASN A 555 58.85 2.82 23.26
N HIS A 556 57.57 2.81 23.41
CA HIS A 556 56.74 4.00 23.64
C HIS A 556 56.85 4.48 25.07
N ALA A 557 57.01 5.81 25.31
CA ALA A 557 57.21 6.40 26.60
C ALA A 557 56.13 6.00 27.63
N CYS A 558 54.87 5.89 27.17
CA CYS A 558 53.75 5.52 28.05
C CYS A 558 53.74 4.02 28.45
N HIS A 559 54.68 3.21 27.92
CA HIS A 559 54.72 1.77 28.29
C HIS A 559 55.13 1.58 29.77
N GLY A 560 55.98 2.46 30.32
CA GLY A 560 56.39 2.47 31.71
C GLY A 560 55.52 3.26 32.69
N CYS A 561 54.42 3.83 32.24
CA CYS A 561 53.54 4.64 33.04
C CYS A 561 52.89 3.81 34.17
N SER A 562 52.97 4.32 35.43
CA SER A 562 52.38 3.67 36.61
C SER A 562 50.86 3.56 36.54
N ASP A 563 50.19 4.52 35.91
CA ASP A 563 48.74 4.60 35.77
C ASP A 563 48.23 4.09 34.39
N ARG A 564 49.09 3.33 33.72
CA ARG A 564 48.85 2.83 32.34
C ARG A 564 47.51 2.08 32.17
N GLU A 565 47.12 1.28 33.14
CA GLU A 565 45.87 0.49 33.05
C GLU A 565 44.60 1.34 33.18
N ASN A 566 44.68 2.40 34.00
CA ASN A 566 43.56 3.36 34.09
C ASN A 566 43.43 4.19 32.81
N HIS A 567 44.54 4.74 32.31
CA HIS A 567 44.57 5.43 31.02
C HIS A 567 44.08 4.51 29.87
N SER A 568 44.48 3.23 29.88
CA SER A 568 44.02 2.26 28.86
C SER A 568 42.52 2.03 28.92
N ARG A 569 41.95 1.92 30.14
CA ARG A 569 40.50 1.72 30.31
C ARG A 569 39.70 2.94 29.82
N ILE A 570 40.18 4.12 30.04
CA ILE A 570 39.56 5.39 29.56
C ILE A 570 39.70 5.47 28.05
N ALA A 571 40.89 5.22 27.50
CA ALA A 571 41.16 5.25 26.08
C ALA A 571 40.34 4.15 25.29
N GLU A 572 40.15 2.97 25.86
CA GLU A 572 39.29 1.92 25.29
C GLU A 572 37.82 2.35 25.18
N ARG A 573 37.33 3.14 26.15
CA ARG A 573 35.98 3.73 26.09
C ARG A 573 35.91 4.78 24.98
N ALA A 574 36.92 5.65 24.82
CA ALA A 574 36.99 6.60 23.74
C ALA A 574 37.02 5.93 22.36
N GLN A 575 37.81 4.86 22.23
CA GLN A 575 37.86 4.08 20.98
C GLN A 575 36.53 3.34 20.67
N ARG A 576 35.75 2.99 21.67
CA ARG A 576 34.41 2.44 21.47
C ARG A 576 33.48 3.51 20.87
N LEU A 577 33.51 4.74 21.42
CA LEU A 577 32.76 5.86 20.85
C LEU A 577 33.20 6.19 19.43
N GLN A 578 34.51 6.14 19.12
CA GLN A 578 35.00 6.33 17.75
C GLN A 578 34.39 5.33 16.77
N ARG A 579 34.33 4.04 17.11
CA ARG A 579 33.67 3.02 16.27
C ARG A 579 32.17 3.28 16.11
N GLU A 580 31.51 3.80 17.14
CA GLU A 580 30.10 4.22 17.03
C GLU A 580 29.95 5.41 16.09
N ILE A 581 30.84 6.40 16.17
CA ILE A 581 30.90 7.55 15.25
C ILE A 581 31.12 7.08 13.82
N ASP A 582 32.08 6.21 13.57
CA ASP A 582 32.37 5.66 12.24
C ASP A 582 31.15 4.92 11.66
N GLY A 583 30.47 4.11 12.47
CA GLY A 583 29.26 3.42 12.08
C GLY A 583 28.07 4.37 11.82
N LEU A 584 27.96 5.47 12.58
CA LEU A 584 26.96 6.52 12.32
C LEU A 584 27.28 7.28 11.03
N GLN A 585 28.56 7.57 10.77
CA GLN A 585 29.02 8.24 9.53
C GLN A 585 28.74 7.37 8.29
N GLU A 586 29.00 6.05 8.35
CA GLU A 586 28.62 5.13 7.29
C GLU A 586 27.11 5.12 7.04
N ARG A 587 26.29 5.17 8.10
CA ARG A 587 24.83 5.29 7.98
C ARG A 587 24.42 6.60 7.33
N ILE A 588 25.05 7.72 7.63
CA ILE A 588 24.82 9.00 6.94
C ILE A 588 25.13 8.84 5.45
N ASN A 589 26.33 8.35 5.13
CA ASN A 589 26.79 8.20 3.74
C ASN A 589 25.87 7.25 2.93
N SER A 590 25.31 6.23 3.58
CA SER A 590 24.36 5.30 2.94
C SER A 590 22.98 5.91 2.72
N ARG A 591 22.57 6.91 3.49
CA ARG A 591 21.26 7.58 3.39
C ARG A 591 21.26 8.85 2.54
N THR A 592 22.43 9.45 2.35
CA THR A 592 22.56 10.68 1.56
C THR A 592 22.41 10.37 0.07
N ASN A 593 21.49 11.08 -0.59
CA ASN A 593 21.22 10.98 -2.03
C ASN A 593 20.88 9.56 -2.51
N VAL A 594 20.15 8.78 -1.73
CA VAL A 594 19.82 7.39 -2.06
C VAL A 594 18.99 7.32 -3.35
N ILE A 595 18.01 8.18 -3.48
CA ILE A 595 17.11 8.23 -4.64
C ILE A 595 17.88 8.64 -5.89
N ALA A 596 18.68 9.70 -5.80
CA ALA A 596 19.51 10.14 -6.92
C ALA A 596 20.54 9.10 -7.34
N LYS A 597 21.22 8.46 -6.39
CA LYS A 597 22.17 7.35 -6.69
C LYS A 597 21.49 6.18 -7.39
N ARG A 598 20.25 5.84 -6.99
CA ARG A 598 19.47 4.80 -7.68
C ARG A 598 19.14 5.22 -9.11
N PHE A 599 18.70 6.45 -9.31
CA PHE A 599 18.45 7.01 -10.64
C PHE A 599 19.72 6.99 -11.52
N ASP A 600 20.86 7.41 -11.00
CA ASP A 600 22.13 7.40 -11.72
C ASP A 600 22.51 5.96 -12.18
N ARG A 601 22.29 4.94 -11.33
CA ARG A 601 22.50 3.53 -11.68
C ARG A 601 21.53 3.02 -12.74
N ILE A 602 20.22 3.40 -12.63
CA ILE A 602 19.22 3.08 -13.65
C ILE A 602 19.60 3.71 -15.00
N LYS A 603 20.08 4.95 -14.97
CA LYS A 603 20.57 5.64 -16.17
C LYS A 603 21.71 4.86 -16.84
N LEU A 604 22.67 4.34 -16.07
CA LEU A 604 23.75 3.51 -16.60
C LEU A 604 23.23 2.23 -17.29
N ILE A 605 22.16 1.60 -16.73
CA ILE A 605 21.53 0.44 -17.37
C ILE A 605 20.83 0.86 -18.66
N LEU A 606 20.06 1.95 -18.64
CA LEU A 606 19.39 2.47 -19.83
C LEU A 606 20.37 2.83 -20.96
N ASP A 607 21.54 3.35 -20.61
CA ASP A 607 22.62 3.62 -21.57
C ASP A 607 23.25 2.31 -22.10
N LYS A 608 23.57 1.37 -21.21
CA LYS A 608 24.12 0.04 -21.55
C LYS A 608 23.23 -0.73 -22.53
N PHE A 609 21.91 -0.63 -22.38
CA PHE A 609 20.93 -1.29 -23.25
C PHE A 609 20.46 -0.42 -24.44
N GLY A 610 21.02 0.79 -24.62
CA GLY A 610 20.75 1.64 -25.77
C GLY A 610 19.39 2.35 -25.77
N TYR A 611 18.82 2.62 -24.61
CA TYR A 611 17.59 3.40 -24.46
C TYR A 611 17.85 4.91 -24.41
N ILE A 612 19.04 5.29 -23.99
CA ILE A 612 19.56 6.66 -23.99
C ILE A 612 20.95 6.67 -24.61
N ASN A 613 21.36 7.80 -25.15
CA ASN A 613 22.70 8.05 -25.63
C ASN A 613 23.10 9.47 -25.23
N ASN A 614 24.00 9.62 -24.26
CA ASN A 614 24.43 10.93 -23.74
C ASN A 614 23.24 11.86 -23.42
N ASP A 615 22.24 11.39 -22.66
CA ASP A 615 21.00 12.06 -22.30
C ASP A 615 19.95 12.25 -23.44
N ALA A 616 20.27 11.89 -24.66
CA ALA A 616 19.30 11.86 -25.74
C ALA A 616 18.50 10.53 -25.70
N ILE A 617 17.17 10.64 -25.76
CA ILE A 617 16.30 9.46 -25.77
C ILE A 617 16.35 8.79 -27.13
N ALA A 618 16.75 7.53 -27.18
CA ALA A 618 16.72 6.71 -28.37
C ALA A 618 15.28 6.30 -28.76
N GLN A 619 15.08 5.73 -29.95
CA GLN A 619 13.78 5.22 -30.37
C GLN A 619 13.27 4.10 -29.44
N SER A 620 14.18 3.22 -28.97
CA SER A 620 13.93 2.24 -27.92
C SER A 620 13.47 2.89 -26.60
N GLY A 621 14.05 4.03 -26.23
CA GLY A 621 13.63 4.81 -25.07
C GLY A 621 12.21 5.36 -25.19
N LYS A 622 11.83 5.86 -26.38
CA LYS A 622 10.44 6.30 -26.63
C LYS A 622 9.43 5.15 -26.57
N MET A 623 9.85 3.93 -26.91
CA MET A 623 9.04 2.74 -26.75
C MET A 623 8.88 2.37 -25.27
N LEU A 624 9.98 2.28 -24.50
CA LEU A 624 9.96 1.99 -23.07
C LEU A 624 9.11 2.99 -22.29
N ALA A 625 9.15 4.27 -22.64
CA ALA A 625 8.36 5.33 -22.03
C ALA A 625 6.84 5.08 -22.04
N LYS A 626 6.35 4.23 -22.95
CA LYS A 626 4.93 3.87 -23.10
C LYS A 626 4.54 2.57 -22.40
N ILE A 627 5.50 1.88 -21.77
CA ILE A 627 5.28 0.59 -21.09
C ILE A 627 5.33 0.83 -19.58
N TYR A 628 4.19 0.66 -18.90
CA TYR A 628 4.06 0.88 -17.47
C TYR A 628 3.91 -0.46 -16.74
N GLY A 629 4.88 -0.84 -15.92
CA GLY A 629 4.82 -2.09 -15.17
C GLY A 629 6.14 -2.39 -14.46
N GLU A 630 6.13 -3.41 -13.62
CA GLU A 630 7.31 -3.84 -12.86
C GLU A 630 8.37 -4.54 -13.72
N THR A 631 7.99 -4.99 -14.91
CA THR A 631 8.83 -5.70 -15.89
C THR A 631 8.99 -4.90 -17.18
N ASP A 632 8.90 -3.58 -17.10
CA ASP A 632 8.92 -2.64 -18.23
C ASP A 632 10.14 -2.84 -19.14
N LEU A 633 11.35 -2.88 -18.59
CA LEU A 633 12.59 -3.09 -19.35
C LEU A 633 12.65 -4.49 -19.97
N LEU A 634 12.19 -5.54 -19.25
CA LEU A 634 12.14 -6.90 -19.80
C LEU A 634 11.25 -7.00 -21.03
N ILE A 635 10.08 -6.35 -20.97
CA ILE A 635 9.13 -6.29 -22.08
C ILE A 635 9.74 -5.52 -23.26
N ALA A 636 10.33 -4.37 -22.98
CA ALA A 636 10.96 -3.54 -24.01
C ALA A 636 12.11 -4.28 -24.73
N GLU A 637 12.98 -4.96 -23.98
CA GLU A 637 14.05 -5.81 -24.52
C GLU A 637 13.50 -6.98 -25.34
N SER A 638 12.38 -7.57 -24.88
CA SER A 638 11.71 -8.66 -25.61
C SER A 638 11.13 -8.19 -26.95
N ILE A 639 10.60 -6.97 -27.02
CA ILE A 639 10.17 -6.35 -28.29
C ILE A 639 11.37 -6.14 -29.22
N GLN A 640 12.45 -5.54 -28.72
CA GLN A 640 13.66 -5.30 -29.52
C GLN A 640 14.31 -6.60 -30.05
N ALA A 641 14.27 -7.67 -29.25
CA ALA A 641 14.74 -8.98 -29.64
C ALA A 641 13.78 -9.73 -30.61
N GLY A 642 12.63 -9.13 -30.96
CA GLY A 642 11.66 -9.73 -31.89
C GLY A 642 10.92 -10.95 -31.33
N VAL A 643 10.90 -11.14 -30.01
CA VAL A 643 10.29 -12.32 -29.35
C VAL A 643 8.82 -12.50 -29.72
N PHE A 644 8.13 -11.42 -30.01
CA PHE A 644 6.67 -11.43 -30.26
C PHE A 644 6.30 -11.50 -31.76
N ASN A 645 7.27 -11.37 -32.68
CA ASN A 645 7.00 -11.12 -34.11
C ASN A 645 6.33 -12.28 -34.84
N GLN A 646 6.54 -13.53 -34.42
CA GLN A 646 6.01 -14.72 -35.10
C GLN A 646 4.95 -15.45 -34.28
N LEU A 647 4.52 -14.87 -33.17
CA LEU A 647 3.54 -15.49 -32.28
C LEU A 647 2.12 -15.37 -32.85
N SER A 648 1.35 -16.45 -32.76
CA SER A 648 -0.10 -16.37 -32.98
C SER A 648 -0.74 -15.50 -31.88
N PRO A 649 -1.95 -14.96 -32.08
CA PRO A 649 -2.65 -14.20 -31.07
C PRO A 649 -2.78 -14.92 -29.71
N ALA A 650 -2.99 -16.24 -29.72
CA ALA A 650 -3.07 -17.04 -28.49
C ALA A 650 -1.71 -17.23 -27.81
N ASP A 651 -0.66 -17.45 -28.62
CA ASP A 651 0.72 -17.56 -28.11
C ASP A 651 1.21 -16.24 -27.53
N LEU A 652 0.90 -15.10 -28.18
CA LEU A 652 1.22 -13.77 -27.68
C LEU A 652 0.61 -13.53 -26.30
N VAL A 653 -0.67 -13.85 -26.11
CA VAL A 653 -1.37 -13.74 -24.83
C VAL A 653 -0.68 -14.58 -23.75
N ALA A 654 -0.28 -15.82 -24.08
CA ALA A 654 0.42 -16.70 -23.16
C ALA A 654 1.79 -16.16 -22.76
N VAL A 655 2.57 -15.66 -23.73
CA VAL A 655 3.92 -15.14 -23.47
C VAL A 655 3.85 -13.83 -22.67
N ILE A 656 2.96 -12.91 -23.01
CA ILE A 656 2.75 -11.66 -22.28
C ILE A 656 2.31 -11.92 -20.83
N SER A 657 1.53 -12.98 -20.59
CA SER A 657 1.11 -13.32 -19.24
C SER A 657 2.28 -13.58 -18.28
N SER A 658 3.41 -14.07 -18.79
CA SER A 658 4.60 -14.34 -17.99
C SER A 658 5.26 -13.07 -17.38
N CYS A 659 5.03 -11.94 -18.01
CA CYS A 659 5.55 -10.65 -17.53
C CYS A 659 4.64 -9.98 -16.48
N ILE A 660 3.42 -10.50 -16.28
CA ILE A 660 2.41 -9.86 -15.40
C ILE A 660 2.10 -10.73 -14.20
N TYR A 661 1.95 -12.04 -14.43
CA TYR A 661 1.46 -12.97 -13.43
C TYR A 661 2.49 -13.23 -12.32
N GLU A 662 1.99 -13.51 -11.13
CA GLU A 662 2.78 -13.92 -9.98
C GLU A 662 2.09 -15.11 -9.31
N SER A 663 2.75 -16.27 -9.33
CA SER A 663 2.27 -17.50 -8.73
C SER A 663 2.31 -17.43 -7.22
N ARG A 664 1.33 -18.08 -6.58
CA ARG A 664 1.32 -18.25 -5.13
C ARG A 664 1.96 -19.55 -4.67
N ASN A 665 2.09 -20.51 -5.57
CA ASN A 665 2.61 -21.84 -5.33
C ASN A 665 3.83 -22.08 -6.22
N GLU A 666 4.83 -22.80 -5.72
CA GLU A 666 6.04 -23.22 -6.46
C GLU A 666 5.83 -24.46 -7.35
N GLU A 667 4.59 -24.75 -7.75
CA GLU A 667 4.33 -25.86 -8.65
C GLU A 667 4.90 -25.60 -10.06
N ALA A 668 5.37 -26.69 -10.70
CA ALA A 668 5.90 -26.60 -12.06
C ALA A 668 4.82 -26.09 -13.04
N ALA A 669 5.07 -24.91 -13.63
CA ALA A 669 4.15 -24.26 -14.54
C ALA A 669 3.90 -25.10 -15.79
N LYS A 670 2.62 -25.29 -16.17
CA LYS A 670 2.25 -25.88 -17.45
C LYS A 670 2.39 -24.81 -18.54
N VAL A 671 3.20 -25.09 -19.54
CA VAL A 671 3.46 -24.18 -20.67
C VAL A 671 3.01 -24.82 -21.99
N PRO A 672 2.33 -24.08 -22.89
CA PRO A 672 2.05 -24.55 -24.24
C PRO A 672 3.36 -24.91 -24.98
N ARG A 673 3.35 -25.97 -25.76
CA ARG A 673 4.52 -26.43 -26.55
C ARG A 673 4.72 -25.56 -27.80
N GLY A 674 5.91 -25.61 -28.39
CA GLY A 674 6.24 -24.91 -29.62
C GLY A 674 6.73 -23.49 -29.42
N GLU A 675 6.22 -22.52 -30.18
CA GLU A 675 6.69 -21.13 -30.19
C GLU A 675 6.61 -20.43 -28.83
N VAL A 676 5.60 -20.76 -28.01
CA VAL A 676 5.51 -20.24 -26.64
C VAL A 676 6.73 -20.65 -25.81
N GLN A 677 7.16 -21.90 -25.87
CA GLN A 677 8.35 -22.38 -25.15
C GLN A 677 9.62 -21.66 -25.59
N ASN A 678 9.79 -21.47 -26.92
CA ASN A 678 10.94 -20.78 -27.49
C ASN A 678 10.98 -19.30 -27.02
N ALA A 679 9.84 -18.63 -27.07
CA ALA A 679 9.69 -17.25 -26.64
C ALA A 679 10.00 -17.09 -25.13
N LEU A 680 9.45 -17.95 -24.27
CA LEU A 680 9.70 -17.91 -22.83
C LEU A 680 11.16 -18.21 -22.47
N ALA A 681 11.80 -19.14 -23.20
CA ALA A 681 13.24 -19.40 -23.04
C ALA A 681 14.08 -18.17 -23.41
N THR A 682 13.67 -17.43 -24.43
CA THR A 682 14.34 -16.19 -24.86
C THR A 682 14.12 -15.08 -23.82
N ILE A 683 12.90 -14.91 -23.30
CA ILE A 683 12.58 -13.97 -22.21
C ILE A 683 13.44 -14.26 -20.97
N SER A 684 13.59 -15.54 -20.59
CA SER A 684 14.42 -15.94 -19.46
C SER A 684 15.90 -15.58 -19.66
N LYS A 685 16.42 -15.69 -20.88
CA LYS A 685 17.80 -15.25 -21.22
C LYS A 685 17.95 -13.74 -21.15
N ILE A 686 16.95 -12.99 -21.64
CA ILE A 686 16.93 -11.52 -21.56
C ILE A 686 16.90 -11.09 -20.09
N TYR A 687 16.02 -11.71 -19.29
CA TYR A 687 15.95 -11.46 -17.84
C TYR A 687 17.32 -11.69 -17.17
N GLY A 688 18.01 -12.80 -17.50
CA GLY A 688 19.35 -13.08 -16.97
C GLY A 688 20.36 -11.97 -17.22
N LYS A 689 20.35 -11.37 -18.43
CA LYS A 689 21.23 -10.24 -18.78
C LYS A 689 20.89 -8.96 -17.99
N ILE A 690 19.59 -8.68 -17.82
CA ILE A 690 19.12 -7.53 -17.03
C ILE A 690 19.52 -7.72 -15.56
N HIS A 691 19.26 -8.91 -15.01
CA HIS A 691 19.58 -9.26 -13.64
C HIS A 691 21.08 -9.14 -13.33
N GLU A 692 21.95 -9.58 -14.24
CA GLU A 692 23.41 -9.41 -14.13
C GLU A 692 23.79 -7.92 -14.10
N ALA A 693 23.22 -7.11 -14.99
CA ALA A 693 23.48 -5.66 -15.03
C ALA A 693 22.99 -4.93 -13.77
N GLU A 694 21.83 -5.33 -13.22
CA GLU A 694 21.29 -4.80 -11.96
C GLU A 694 22.19 -5.18 -10.77
N SER A 695 22.66 -6.44 -10.74
CA SER A 695 23.55 -6.95 -9.69
C SER A 695 24.89 -6.24 -9.69
N ASP A 696 25.50 -6.02 -10.86
CA ASP A 696 26.76 -5.29 -11.02
C ASP A 696 26.71 -3.87 -10.45
N LEU A 697 25.53 -3.23 -10.54
CA LEU A 697 25.28 -1.88 -10.04
C LEU A 697 24.64 -1.85 -8.65
N ASN A 698 24.53 -2.97 -7.95
CA ASN A 698 23.85 -3.08 -6.65
C ASN A 698 22.44 -2.47 -6.67
N LEU A 699 21.68 -2.72 -7.73
CA LEU A 699 20.25 -2.45 -7.78
C LEU A 699 19.48 -3.67 -7.29
N GLU A 700 18.31 -3.41 -6.67
CA GLU A 700 17.35 -4.45 -6.35
C GLU A 700 16.85 -5.06 -7.68
N PRO A 701 16.94 -6.38 -7.87
CA PRO A 701 16.62 -6.99 -9.15
C PRO A 701 15.14 -6.82 -9.50
N MET A 702 14.87 -6.67 -10.79
CA MET A 702 13.55 -6.73 -11.38
C MET A 702 12.89 -8.08 -11.08
N ARG A 703 11.57 -8.11 -11.02
CA ARG A 703 10.81 -9.35 -10.85
C ARG A 703 11.06 -10.33 -12.01
N ALA A 704 11.31 -11.59 -11.67
CA ALA A 704 11.47 -12.66 -12.66
C ALA A 704 10.14 -12.94 -13.41
N PRO A 705 10.19 -13.37 -14.68
CA PRO A 705 9.01 -13.82 -15.41
C PRO A 705 8.43 -15.09 -14.76
N ASP A 706 7.09 -15.15 -14.68
CA ASP A 706 6.35 -16.27 -14.07
C ASP A 706 5.45 -16.96 -15.11
N PHE A 707 5.60 -18.25 -15.26
CA PHE A 707 4.93 -19.01 -16.31
C PHE A 707 3.60 -19.66 -15.87
N GLY A 708 3.19 -19.47 -14.61
CA GLY A 708 2.03 -20.15 -14.01
C GLY A 708 0.69 -19.88 -14.71
N PHE A 709 0.58 -18.75 -15.42
CA PHE A 709 -0.65 -18.37 -16.12
C PHE A 709 -0.65 -18.63 -17.64
N CYS A 710 0.51 -19.00 -18.21
CA CYS A 710 0.66 -19.17 -19.66
C CYS A 710 -0.35 -20.16 -20.26
N TRP A 711 -0.57 -21.29 -19.59
CA TRP A 711 -1.52 -22.31 -20.06
C TRP A 711 -2.97 -21.83 -20.02
N ALA A 712 -3.39 -21.19 -18.93
CA ALA A 712 -4.76 -20.73 -18.76
C ALA A 712 -5.10 -19.61 -19.75
N SER A 713 -4.21 -18.63 -19.91
CA SER A 713 -4.39 -17.53 -20.85
C SER A 713 -4.38 -17.98 -22.32
N HIS A 714 -3.50 -18.93 -22.68
CA HIS A 714 -3.48 -19.53 -24.01
C HIS A 714 -4.79 -20.24 -24.35
N LYS A 715 -5.29 -21.09 -23.43
CA LYS A 715 -6.57 -21.79 -23.63
C LYS A 715 -7.73 -20.82 -23.83
N TRP A 716 -7.79 -19.76 -23.03
CA TRP A 716 -8.82 -18.74 -23.16
C TRP A 716 -8.76 -18.05 -24.51
N ALA A 717 -7.58 -17.61 -24.94
CA ALA A 717 -7.36 -16.99 -26.25
C ALA A 717 -7.64 -17.96 -27.43
N SER A 718 -7.52 -19.26 -27.18
CA SER A 718 -7.88 -20.32 -28.15
C SER A 718 -9.37 -20.69 -28.16
N GLY A 719 -10.23 -20.01 -27.40
CA GLY A 719 -11.68 -20.18 -27.43
C GLY A 719 -12.25 -21.21 -26.45
N HIS A 720 -11.44 -21.77 -25.54
CA HIS A 720 -11.92 -22.72 -24.52
C HIS A 720 -12.84 -22.04 -23.50
N SER A 721 -13.76 -22.81 -22.90
CA SER A 721 -14.66 -22.35 -21.84
C SER A 721 -13.95 -22.15 -20.52
N LEU A 722 -14.48 -21.25 -19.68
CA LEU A 722 -13.97 -20.99 -18.34
C LEU A 722 -13.92 -22.27 -17.50
N THR A 723 -14.96 -23.09 -17.58
CA THR A 723 -15.06 -24.39 -16.89
C THR A 723 -13.88 -25.30 -17.21
N SER A 724 -13.50 -25.40 -18.50
CA SER A 724 -12.39 -26.26 -18.93
C SER A 724 -11.02 -25.75 -18.49
N ILE A 725 -10.88 -24.44 -18.27
CA ILE A 725 -9.64 -23.79 -17.85
C ILE A 725 -9.43 -23.95 -16.35
N LEU A 726 -10.48 -23.75 -15.56
CA LEU A 726 -10.43 -23.82 -14.10
C LEU A 726 -10.41 -25.25 -13.56
N LYS A 727 -10.87 -26.23 -14.36
CA LYS A 727 -10.89 -27.63 -13.94
C LYS A 727 -9.48 -28.16 -13.66
N GLY A 728 -9.22 -28.46 -12.37
CA GLY A 728 -7.92 -28.96 -11.91
C GLY A 728 -6.82 -27.89 -11.82
N SER A 729 -7.20 -26.63 -11.68
CA SER A 729 -6.30 -25.53 -11.36
C SER A 729 -6.69 -24.89 -10.00
N ASP A 730 -5.73 -24.29 -9.31
CA ASP A 730 -5.97 -23.54 -8.08
C ASP A 730 -6.44 -22.09 -8.35
N LEU A 731 -6.67 -21.74 -9.62
CA LEU A 731 -7.11 -20.42 -10.04
C LEU A 731 -8.57 -20.18 -9.65
N THR A 732 -8.84 -19.11 -8.92
CA THR A 732 -10.20 -18.62 -8.74
C THR A 732 -10.66 -17.84 -9.98
N VAL A 733 -11.97 -17.74 -10.18
CA VAL A 733 -12.54 -16.93 -11.27
C VAL A 733 -12.06 -15.48 -11.19
N GLY A 734 -12.05 -14.89 -10.01
CA GLY A 734 -11.62 -13.49 -9.83
C GLY A 734 -10.13 -13.29 -10.12
N ASP A 735 -9.27 -14.25 -9.78
CA ASP A 735 -7.84 -14.18 -10.14
C ASP A 735 -7.65 -14.30 -11.64
N PHE A 736 -8.38 -15.21 -12.30
CA PHE A 736 -8.38 -15.36 -13.75
C PHE A 736 -8.81 -14.05 -14.44
N VAL A 737 -9.95 -13.49 -14.06
CA VAL A 737 -10.47 -12.23 -14.62
C VAL A 737 -9.48 -11.09 -14.41
N ARG A 738 -8.91 -10.96 -13.20
CA ARG A 738 -7.92 -9.92 -12.88
C ARG A 738 -6.68 -10.03 -13.77
N SER A 739 -6.10 -11.24 -13.88
CA SER A 739 -4.90 -11.46 -14.69
C SER A 739 -5.17 -11.22 -16.18
N MET A 740 -6.33 -11.63 -16.69
CA MET A 740 -6.71 -11.35 -18.07
C MET A 740 -6.91 -9.85 -18.34
N LYS A 741 -7.48 -9.09 -17.39
CA LYS A 741 -7.59 -7.62 -17.51
C LYS A 741 -6.22 -6.93 -17.49
N GLN A 742 -5.28 -7.41 -16.69
CA GLN A 742 -3.90 -6.91 -16.71
C GLN A 742 -3.21 -7.20 -18.06
N ILE A 743 -3.46 -8.38 -18.66
CA ILE A 743 -2.97 -8.71 -20.00
C ILE A 743 -3.58 -7.75 -21.03
N ILE A 744 -4.89 -7.49 -20.97
CA ILE A 744 -5.56 -6.54 -21.86
C ILE A 744 -4.94 -5.14 -21.74
N ASP A 745 -4.71 -4.68 -20.53
CA ASP A 745 -4.09 -3.36 -20.27
C ASP A 745 -2.69 -3.29 -20.88
N LEU A 746 -1.84 -4.29 -20.62
CA LEU A 746 -0.50 -4.35 -21.20
C LEU A 746 -0.53 -4.44 -22.73
N LEU A 747 -1.41 -5.25 -23.31
CA LEU A 747 -1.57 -5.32 -24.78
C LEU A 747 -1.95 -3.97 -25.39
N ARG A 748 -2.81 -3.18 -24.72
CA ARG A 748 -3.15 -1.81 -25.17
C ARG A 748 -1.94 -0.88 -25.11
N GLN A 749 -1.09 -0.99 -24.10
CA GLN A 749 0.15 -0.25 -24.01
C GLN A 749 1.13 -0.65 -25.13
N LEU A 750 1.29 -1.95 -25.38
CA LEU A 750 2.14 -2.49 -26.43
C LEU A 750 1.67 -2.08 -27.84
N ARG A 751 0.36 -1.97 -28.05
CA ARG A 751 -0.20 -1.46 -29.31
C ARG A 751 0.32 -0.04 -29.63
N ALA A 752 0.49 0.80 -28.61
CA ALA A 752 1.03 2.14 -28.76
C ALA A 752 2.56 2.17 -28.79
N ALA A 753 3.23 1.21 -28.13
CA ALA A 753 4.68 1.13 -28.00
C ALA A 753 5.35 0.45 -29.21
N ALA A 754 4.71 -0.56 -29.81
CA ALA A 754 5.23 -1.38 -30.91
C ALA A 754 4.21 -1.48 -32.05
N PRO A 755 4.15 -0.48 -32.96
CA PRO A 755 3.19 -0.45 -34.07
C PRO A 755 3.24 -1.67 -34.99
N ASP A 756 4.41 -2.29 -35.15
CA ASP A 756 4.61 -3.48 -35.97
C ASP A 756 3.82 -4.72 -35.45
N LEU A 757 3.50 -4.74 -34.16
CA LEU A 757 2.73 -5.78 -33.52
C LEU A 757 1.22 -5.49 -33.49
N GLN A 758 0.77 -4.33 -34.00
CA GLN A 758 -0.61 -3.87 -33.88
C GLN A 758 -1.63 -4.90 -34.36
N VAL A 759 -1.41 -5.54 -35.50
CA VAL A 759 -2.36 -6.49 -36.07
C VAL A 759 -2.57 -7.71 -35.17
N VAL A 760 -1.49 -8.32 -34.71
CA VAL A 760 -1.57 -9.50 -33.82
C VAL A 760 -2.14 -9.12 -32.44
N ILE A 761 -1.84 -7.92 -31.94
CA ILE A 761 -2.38 -7.41 -30.67
C ILE A 761 -3.90 -7.18 -30.80
N ASP A 762 -4.38 -6.55 -31.86
CA ASP A 762 -5.82 -6.33 -32.08
C ASP A 762 -6.58 -7.66 -32.18
N GLN A 763 -6.00 -8.65 -32.85
CA GLN A 763 -6.55 -10.00 -32.89
C GLN A 763 -6.54 -10.69 -31.53
N ALA A 764 -5.48 -10.51 -30.75
CA ALA A 764 -5.38 -11.05 -29.39
C ALA A 764 -6.44 -10.43 -28.46
N LEU A 765 -6.58 -9.10 -28.48
CA LEU A 765 -7.60 -8.38 -27.71
C LEU A 765 -9.02 -8.87 -28.06
N ALA A 766 -9.35 -9.01 -29.36
CA ALA A 766 -10.65 -9.51 -29.79
C ALA A 766 -10.93 -10.93 -29.30
N LYS A 767 -9.92 -11.79 -29.20
CA LYS A 767 -10.06 -13.17 -28.70
C LYS A 767 -10.23 -13.28 -27.20
N ILE A 768 -9.65 -12.38 -26.41
CA ILE A 768 -9.66 -12.50 -24.95
C ILE A 768 -10.74 -11.67 -24.29
N ASP A 769 -11.20 -10.57 -24.89
CA ASP A 769 -12.26 -9.72 -24.36
C ASP A 769 -13.66 -10.29 -24.68
N ARG A 770 -13.99 -11.42 -24.08
CA ARG A 770 -15.24 -12.16 -24.25
C ARG A 770 -15.73 -12.75 -22.93
N GLY A 771 -16.99 -13.22 -22.89
CA GLY A 771 -17.61 -13.88 -21.74
C GLY A 771 -17.41 -13.09 -20.46
N VAL A 772 -16.98 -13.75 -19.38
CA VAL A 772 -16.78 -13.13 -18.05
C VAL A 772 -15.79 -11.96 -18.06
N ILE A 773 -14.86 -11.93 -19.02
CA ILE A 773 -13.86 -10.83 -19.12
C ILE A 773 -14.54 -9.57 -19.66
N ALA A 774 -15.29 -9.66 -20.75
CA ALA A 774 -16.05 -8.54 -21.31
C ALA A 774 -17.11 -8.04 -20.32
N TYR A 775 -17.84 -8.97 -19.69
CA TYR A 775 -18.83 -8.65 -18.68
C TYR A 775 -18.26 -7.88 -17.48
N ALA A 776 -17.08 -8.29 -16.99
CA ALA A 776 -16.40 -7.60 -15.89
C ALA A 776 -15.94 -6.18 -16.26
N GLY A 777 -15.89 -5.82 -17.54
CA GLY A 777 -15.65 -4.46 -18.03
C GLY A 777 -16.92 -3.61 -18.17
N ALA A 778 -18.06 -4.26 -18.42
CA ALA A 778 -19.36 -3.61 -18.63
C ALA A 778 -20.15 -3.37 -17.33
N ALA A 779 -19.72 -3.94 -16.20
CA ALA A 779 -20.36 -3.81 -14.90
C ALA A 779 -19.93 -2.50 -14.15
N VAL A 780 -19.93 -1.38 -14.89
CA VAL A 780 -19.65 -0.02 -14.36
C VAL A 780 -20.86 0.86 -14.62
#